data_71ebfaf64087aad7b0008080b6e089ff
#
_entry.id   71ebfaf64087aad7b0008080b6e089ff
#
_cell.length_a   1.000
_cell.length_b   1.000
_cell.length_c   1.000
_cell.angle_alpha   90.00
_cell.angle_beta   90.00
_cell.angle_gamma   90.00
#
_symmetry.space_group_name_H-M   'P 1'
#
loop_
_entity.id
_entity.type
_entity.pdbx_description
1 polymer ?
#
loop_
_entity_poly.entity_id
_entity_poly.type
_entity_poly.pdbx_seq_one_letter_code
_entity_poly.pdbx_strand_id
1 'polypeptide(L)'
;MEKRLSMFFACLFLSIGMALAQTKVTGTVVSSEDNEPVIGASVKIVGTKTGVATDIDGKFSLVVDSKNAELEFSSIGMVTKRLKASANMMVVLDPDSHVLEQVVVTGYGQAKKVGAVVGAIGTVGSEKLGKVVTPNFTDALAGQVSGLSVLSSAGDPSTTATIRLRGVNFLQTSNQPLFILDGAPISASFFSTLNPEDIANITVLKDAASTSIYGARAANGVILITSKQGRYNESAQVSVKAQWGISTPTADGAEMMNSEQYVQFRDMIGQPVSDEIRNLVKNYGLNTNWYDEVLNSSAPTYDINATMQGGSQTANYYLSYNHHKQQGLIEKSAMQRSVLNARINARLNKFFKVGYSANIGVQDFEQNAVWSAGNSAQKVYINNPLVFARKALPFDVPYYYSFDDNGKLIKGAKADYLHYSGMTTMEQDSRYRASFRKRITLNTSLNEVLTPIDGLTLTAQQSLELVNQTLDNRNLPWETFRTPMGDIVGSGAVGSVNTGAVQNRYTSSYQYNLIHTAEYRKGFGNHNIDVLVGEETRITKDWQFGAFVEGHKDARLMKITSGTTVNLSDLEDAQTKVVANSLFATLEYNFNEKYYLYSSIRRDGSSKFAPDHRWGTFWSLGVKWDAKKESFLKDVSWLNDLSVSLNYGTTGSDAGPGAYEYFGLYGQGSLYNGQTTLGIAQAANYMLTWEKVGKFNLGINARVFDRLGVNVNVYKNKSTDMIMDVPYSFTTGFSAGVGNVGSMVNKGFEADVDVDIIKTRDIRWTFKANVGYNKNEITELFAGRDNYTIGNTGQRYEVGRSYGEFYLPRRAGVDPRDGAPMWYDKDGNITKTFSEENCTVWTGKNRYAPWIGGFGTNFTWKGFAIIADFAWQNGKYLLMNEEIFTANPANATSWNQQTKMLNIWTTPGQITDIPGAQYSVTQLDDHLLDNASFLRMKTLSLQYDLPKKWLAPLRYIKGFKVFGIARNLFTITSFSGYDPEPDINLVRFNYPNTRQFVLGAEVTF
;
A
#
# COMPACT_ATOMS: atom_id res chain seq x y z
N MET A 1 -79.80 -34.06 10.36
CA MET A 1 -79.20 -33.21 9.32
C MET A 1 -79.14 -31.74 9.75
N GLU A 2 -80.07 -31.24 10.44
CA GLU A 2 -80.15 -29.81 10.85
C GLU A 2 -78.97 -29.35 11.79
N LYS A 3 -78.56 -30.19 12.74
CA LYS A 3 -77.44 -29.79 13.62
C LYS A 3 -76.06 -29.72 12.94
N ARG A 4 -75.87 -30.37 11.80
CA ARG A 4 -74.66 -30.27 11.02
C ARG A 4 -74.64 -29.08 10.08
N LEU A 5 -75.77 -28.66 9.61
CA LEU A 5 -76.01 -27.49 8.76
C LEU A 5 -75.89 -26.20 9.55
N SER A 6 -76.42 -26.14 10.78
CA SER A 6 -76.24 -24.96 11.66
C SER A 6 -74.74 -24.80 12.14
N MET A 7 -74.01 -25.91 12.34
CA MET A 7 -72.60 -25.81 12.67
C MET A 7 -71.71 -25.37 11.49
N PHE A 8 -72.15 -25.73 10.26
CA PHE A 8 -71.44 -25.30 9.04
C PHE A 8 -71.72 -23.78 8.78
N PHE A 9 -72.90 -23.32 8.98
CA PHE A 9 -73.26 -21.87 8.89
C PHE A 9 -72.57 -21.08 10.04
N ALA A 10 -72.45 -21.59 11.25
CA ALA A 10 -71.74 -20.93 12.33
C ALA A 10 -70.24 -20.83 12.07
N CYS A 11 -69.64 -21.87 11.52
CA CYS A 11 -68.24 -21.82 11.09
C CYS A 11 -67.99 -20.89 9.90
N LEU A 12 -68.97 -20.83 8.96
CA LEU A 12 -68.92 -19.90 7.82
C LEU A 12 -69.05 -18.43 8.25
N PHE A 13 -69.97 -18.14 9.21
CA PHE A 13 -70.13 -16.80 9.78
C PHE A 13 -68.94 -16.36 10.64
N LEU A 14 -68.30 -17.29 11.38
CA LEU A 14 -67.04 -17.03 12.14
C LEU A 14 -65.87 -16.77 11.19
N SER A 15 -65.80 -17.47 10.04
CA SER A 15 -64.69 -17.25 9.07
C SER A 15 -64.89 -15.91 8.30
N ILE A 16 -66.11 -15.46 8.07
CA ILE A 16 -66.46 -14.15 7.46
C ILE A 16 -66.19 -13.00 8.47
N GLY A 17 -66.40 -13.21 9.77
CA GLY A 17 -66.13 -12.25 10.82
C GLY A 17 -64.62 -11.99 11.04
N MET A 18 -63.76 -13.02 10.85
CA MET A 18 -62.32 -12.82 10.90
C MET A 18 -61.73 -12.12 9.67
N ALA A 19 -62.36 -12.25 8.51
CA ALA A 19 -61.94 -11.60 7.27
C ALA A 19 -62.24 -10.08 7.26
N LEU A 20 -63.10 -9.57 8.14
CA LEU A 20 -63.44 -8.15 8.24
C LEU A 20 -62.63 -7.35 9.28
N ALA A 21 -61.74 -8.02 10.03
CA ALA A 21 -60.93 -7.38 11.05
C ALA A 21 -59.49 -6.98 10.57
N GLN A 22 -59.13 -7.37 9.37
CA GLN A 22 -57.78 -7.05 8.83
C GLN A 22 -57.76 -5.61 8.31
N THR A 23 -56.80 -4.80 8.85
CA THR A 23 -56.62 -3.42 8.41
C THR A 23 -55.45 -3.35 7.47
N LYS A 24 -55.66 -2.86 6.27
CA LYS A 24 -54.59 -2.57 5.31
C LYS A 24 -53.95 -1.25 5.65
N VAL A 25 -52.64 -1.29 5.99
CA VAL A 25 -51.80 -0.14 6.25
C VAL A 25 -50.93 0.11 5.02
N THR A 26 -50.96 1.35 4.54
CA THR A 26 -50.08 1.79 3.44
C THR A 26 -49.24 2.98 3.90
N GLY A 27 -48.15 3.25 3.23
CA GLY A 27 -47.35 4.42 3.52
C GLY A 27 -46.16 4.54 2.62
N THR A 28 -45.38 5.58 2.85
CA THR A 28 -44.12 5.84 2.18
C THR A 28 -43.03 6.04 3.21
N VAL A 29 -41.89 5.41 3.02
CA VAL A 29 -40.70 5.59 3.84
C VAL A 29 -39.71 6.47 3.07
N VAL A 30 -39.28 7.56 3.70
CA VAL A 30 -38.34 8.53 3.11
C VAL A 30 -37.15 8.75 4.05
N SER A 31 -35.99 9.15 3.52
CA SER A 31 -34.82 9.56 4.30
C SER A 31 -35.01 10.99 4.82
N SER A 32 -34.58 11.25 6.05
CA SER A 32 -34.58 12.62 6.61
C SER A 32 -33.50 13.52 5.98
N GLU A 33 -32.49 12.93 5.29
CA GLU A 33 -31.38 13.65 4.70
C GLU A 33 -31.78 14.39 3.41
N ASP A 34 -32.52 13.74 2.56
CA ASP A 34 -32.85 14.24 1.22
C ASP A 34 -34.38 14.18 0.88
N ASN A 35 -35.21 13.65 1.77
CA ASN A 35 -36.60 13.28 1.55
C ASN A 35 -36.82 12.31 0.37
N GLU A 36 -35.80 11.59 -0.03
CA GLU A 36 -35.92 10.59 -1.06
C GLU A 36 -36.54 9.30 -0.53
N PRO A 37 -37.25 8.55 -1.39
CA PRO A 37 -37.81 7.27 -1.03
C PRO A 37 -36.75 6.29 -0.57
N VAL A 38 -36.90 5.67 0.60
CA VAL A 38 -35.99 4.60 1.06
C VAL A 38 -36.45 3.30 0.42
N ILE A 39 -35.74 2.90 -0.64
CA ILE A 39 -36.06 1.68 -1.41
C ILE A 39 -35.62 0.45 -0.62
N GLY A 40 -36.48 -0.58 -0.56
CA GLY A 40 -36.11 -1.84 0.11
C GLY A 40 -36.10 -1.75 1.64
N ALA A 41 -36.62 -0.68 2.24
CA ALA A 41 -36.75 -0.60 3.69
C ALA A 41 -37.69 -1.72 4.19
N SER A 42 -37.25 -2.45 5.21
CA SER A 42 -38.05 -3.49 5.84
C SER A 42 -39.12 -2.87 6.75
N VAL A 43 -40.37 -3.17 6.49
CA VAL A 43 -41.53 -2.81 7.32
C VAL A 43 -42.10 -4.09 7.94
N LYS A 44 -41.93 -4.26 9.25
CA LYS A 44 -42.29 -5.49 9.95
C LYS A 44 -43.24 -5.24 11.11
N ILE A 45 -44.20 -6.13 11.34
CA ILE A 45 -45.05 -6.07 12.52
C ILE A 45 -44.23 -6.56 13.73
N VAL A 46 -44.12 -5.71 14.75
CA VAL A 46 -43.33 -6.03 15.96
C VAL A 46 -43.88 -7.29 16.63
N GLY A 47 -43.02 -8.23 16.97
CA GLY A 47 -43.41 -9.52 17.59
C GLY A 47 -43.84 -10.61 16.61
N THR A 48 -43.85 -10.33 15.29
CA THR A 48 -44.22 -11.32 14.26
C THR A 48 -43.09 -11.51 13.22
N LYS A 49 -43.23 -12.53 12.36
CA LYS A 49 -42.38 -12.72 11.17
C LYS A 49 -42.97 -12.04 9.91
N THR A 50 -44.09 -11.37 10.02
CA THR A 50 -44.80 -10.75 8.90
C THR A 50 -44.22 -9.36 8.61
N GLY A 51 -43.80 -9.13 7.38
CA GLY A 51 -43.28 -7.83 6.94
C GLY A 51 -43.20 -7.74 5.42
N VAL A 52 -43.02 -6.53 4.92
CA VAL A 52 -42.82 -6.22 3.49
C VAL A 52 -41.63 -5.30 3.33
N ALA A 53 -41.08 -5.25 2.13
CA ALA A 53 -40.08 -4.24 1.77
C ALA A 53 -40.74 -3.11 0.98
N THR A 54 -40.26 -1.88 1.11
CA THR A 54 -40.70 -0.74 0.31
C THR A 54 -40.27 -0.88 -1.15
N ASP A 55 -41.13 -0.39 -2.06
CA ASP A 55 -40.87 -0.36 -3.50
C ASP A 55 -39.89 0.77 -3.90
N ILE A 56 -39.74 1.00 -5.22
CA ILE A 56 -38.86 2.03 -5.78
C ILE A 56 -39.30 3.47 -5.45
N ASP A 57 -40.56 3.67 -5.08
CA ASP A 57 -41.12 4.94 -4.62
C ASP A 57 -41.12 5.02 -3.08
N GLY A 58 -40.47 4.08 -2.37
CA GLY A 58 -40.48 3.97 -0.91
C GLY A 58 -41.84 3.56 -0.33
N LYS A 59 -42.78 3.13 -1.16
CA LYS A 59 -44.15 2.78 -0.72
C LYS A 59 -44.20 1.35 -0.19
N PHE A 60 -45.01 1.15 0.84
CA PHE A 60 -45.30 -0.17 1.37
C PHE A 60 -46.79 -0.38 1.54
N SER A 61 -47.20 -1.63 1.55
CA SER A 61 -48.58 -2.06 1.84
C SER A 61 -48.51 -3.34 2.66
N LEU A 62 -49.01 -3.29 3.88
CA LEU A 62 -48.97 -4.38 4.84
C LEU A 62 -50.37 -4.55 5.48
N VAL A 63 -50.80 -5.78 5.62
CA VAL A 63 -52.05 -6.11 6.32
C VAL A 63 -51.72 -6.42 7.78
N VAL A 64 -52.41 -5.73 8.69
CA VAL A 64 -52.23 -5.90 10.15
C VAL A 64 -53.54 -6.41 10.78
N ASP A 65 -53.39 -7.25 11.78
CA ASP A 65 -54.51 -7.89 12.47
C ASP A 65 -55.19 -6.98 13.51
N SER A 66 -54.54 -5.81 13.82
CA SER A 66 -55.08 -4.82 14.77
C SER A 66 -54.67 -3.42 14.38
N LYS A 67 -55.55 -2.45 14.53
CA LYS A 67 -55.28 -1.02 14.36
C LYS A 67 -54.24 -0.48 15.36
N ASN A 68 -53.94 -1.22 16.42
CA ASN A 68 -52.92 -0.88 17.42
C ASN A 68 -51.59 -1.62 17.20
N ALA A 69 -51.41 -2.34 16.09
CA ALA A 69 -50.15 -3.00 15.77
C ALA A 69 -49.00 -1.98 15.70
N GLU A 70 -47.89 -2.32 16.25
CA GLU A 70 -46.66 -1.54 16.11
C GLU A 70 -45.87 -2.05 14.93
N LEU A 71 -45.44 -1.14 14.05
CA LEU A 71 -44.61 -1.43 12.88
C LEU A 71 -43.20 -0.96 13.11
N GLU A 72 -42.23 -1.82 12.81
CA GLU A 72 -40.80 -1.54 12.81
C GLU A 72 -40.35 -1.26 11.38
N PHE A 73 -39.75 -0.09 11.19
CA PHE A 73 -39.20 0.36 9.92
C PHE A 73 -37.67 0.36 10.04
N SER A 74 -37.00 -0.42 9.21
CA SER A 74 -35.54 -0.52 9.22
C SER A 74 -34.99 -0.57 7.81
N SER A 75 -33.85 0.10 7.60
CA SER A 75 -33.05 0.03 6.38
C SER A 75 -31.58 0.05 6.71
N ILE A 76 -30.74 -0.52 5.85
CA ILE A 76 -29.29 -0.53 6.06
C ILE A 76 -28.78 0.92 6.03
N GLY A 77 -28.07 1.33 7.08
CA GLY A 77 -27.57 2.69 7.22
C GLY A 77 -28.61 3.71 7.72
N MET A 78 -29.76 3.27 8.22
CA MET A 78 -30.81 4.11 8.78
C MET A 78 -31.16 3.68 10.20
N VAL A 79 -31.51 4.65 11.04
CA VAL A 79 -31.99 4.39 12.41
C VAL A 79 -33.37 3.72 12.35
N THR A 80 -33.47 2.56 13.00
CA THR A 80 -34.74 1.83 13.07
C THR A 80 -35.79 2.62 13.84
N LYS A 81 -37.00 2.82 13.26
CA LYS A 81 -38.12 3.47 13.93
C LYS A 81 -39.26 2.50 14.17
N ARG A 82 -39.96 2.65 15.32
CA ARG A 82 -41.18 1.93 15.65
C ARG A 82 -42.31 2.92 15.76
N LEU A 83 -43.40 2.63 15.04
CA LEU A 83 -44.57 3.50 14.99
C LEU A 83 -45.84 2.65 15.03
N LYS A 84 -46.92 3.16 15.64
CA LYS A 84 -48.24 2.52 15.60
C LYS A 84 -48.80 2.58 14.19
N ALA A 85 -49.43 1.50 13.77
CA ALA A 85 -50.00 1.38 12.45
C ALA A 85 -51.13 2.40 12.23
N SER A 86 -51.12 3.12 11.11
CA SER A 86 -52.16 4.03 10.68
C SER A 86 -52.46 3.87 9.18
N ALA A 87 -53.60 4.31 8.71
CA ALA A 87 -54.05 3.99 7.35
C ALA A 87 -53.14 4.51 6.22
N ASN A 88 -52.51 5.66 6.41
CA ASN A 88 -51.53 6.24 5.47
C ASN A 88 -50.37 6.82 6.28
N MET A 89 -49.22 6.19 6.18
CA MET A 89 -48.05 6.59 6.97
C MET A 89 -46.98 7.25 6.09
N MET A 90 -46.49 8.38 6.53
CA MET A 90 -45.24 8.93 6.03
C MET A 90 -44.15 8.74 7.11
N VAL A 91 -43.22 7.86 6.83
CA VAL A 91 -42.17 7.48 7.80
C VAL A 91 -40.86 8.05 7.34
N VAL A 92 -40.27 8.92 8.17
CA VAL A 92 -38.96 9.51 7.91
C VAL A 92 -37.95 8.72 8.71
N LEU A 93 -37.01 8.06 8.05
CA LEU A 93 -35.87 7.39 8.66
C LEU A 93 -34.68 8.33 8.66
N ASP A 94 -34.01 8.41 9.80
CA ASP A 94 -32.76 9.17 9.94
C ASP A 94 -31.59 8.29 9.54
N PRO A 95 -30.60 8.81 8.79
CA PRO A 95 -29.37 8.08 8.53
C PRO A 95 -28.71 7.67 9.84
N ASP A 96 -28.27 6.43 9.90
CA ASP A 96 -27.53 5.93 11.06
C ASP A 96 -26.09 6.41 10.99
N SER A 97 -25.78 7.43 11.76
CA SER A 97 -24.43 8.00 11.86
C SER A 97 -23.53 7.25 12.81
N HIS A 98 -24.04 6.19 13.44
CA HIS A 98 -23.26 5.43 14.40
C HIS A 98 -22.28 4.50 13.67
N VAL A 99 -20.98 4.82 13.69
CA VAL A 99 -19.90 3.95 13.18
C VAL A 99 -19.99 2.53 13.75
N LEU A 100 -20.55 2.37 14.94
CA LEU A 100 -20.69 1.10 15.64
C LEU A 100 -21.78 0.17 15.04
N GLU A 101 -22.75 0.71 14.31
CA GLU A 101 -23.75 -0.09 13.58
C GLU A 101 -23.30 -0.43 12.15
N GLN A 102 -22.21 0.16 11.69
CA GLN A 102 -21.63 -0.19 10.41
C GLN A 102 -21.24 -1.67 10.42
N VAL A 103 -21.66 -2.39 9.38
CA VAL A 103 -21.32 -3.81 9.22
C VAL A 103 -19.94 -3.90 8.57
N VAL A 104 -19.06 -4.65 9.20
CA VAL A 104 -17.75 -5.02 8.64
C VAL A 104 -17.69 -6.52 8.43
N VAL A 105 -16.97 -6.91 7.40
CA VAL A 105 -16.62 -8.32 7.21
C VAL A 105 -15.41 -8.62 8.09
N THR A 106 -15.50 -9.67 8.88
CA THR A 106 -14.40 -10.22 9.68
C THR A 106 -13.98 -11.58 9.13
N GLY A 107 -13.36 -12.44 9.92
CA GLY A 107 -12.81 -13.71 9.47
C GLY A 107 -13.73 -14.51 8.54
N TYR A 108 -13.20 -14.94 7.41
CA TYR A 108 -13.85 -15.82 6.42
C TYR A 108 -15.26 -15.39 5.98
N GLY A 109 -15.45 -14.08 5.79
CA GLY A 109 -16.71 -13.53 5.25
C GLY A 109 -17.81 -13.30 6.28
N GLN A 110 -17.53 -13.46 7.58
CA GLN A 110 -18.52 -13.14 8.62
C GLN A 110 -18.82 -11.65 8.65
N ALA A 111 -20.07 -11.30 8.41
CA ALA A 111 -20.55 -9.92 8.53
C ALA A 111 -20.93 -9.60 9.98
N LYS A 112 -20.30 -8.59 10.58
CA LYS A 112 -20.52 -8.17 11.98
C LYS A 112 -20.68 -6.67 12.09
N LYS A 113 -21.47 -6.24 13.05
CA LYS A 113 -21.49 -4.81 13.44
C LYS A 113 -20.14 -4.46 14.06
N VAL A 114 -19.56 -3.31 13.73
CA VAL A 114 -18.30 -2.83 14.30
C VAL A 114 -18.35 -2.84 15.83
N GLY A 115 -19.48 -2.44 16.40
CA GLY A 115 -19.72 -2.45 17.84
C GLY A 115 -19.68 -3.84 18.51
N ALA A 116 -19.86 -4.93 17.75
CA ALA A 116 -19.77 -6.30 18.26
C ALA A 116 -18.36 -6.91 18.16
N VAL A 117 -17.44 -6.27 17.46
CA VAL A 117 -16.07 -6.78 17.29
C VAL A 117 -15.28 -6.56 18.59
N VAL A 118 -14.62 -7.61 19.07
CA VAL A 118 -13.78 -7.55 20.28
C VAL A 118 -12.38 -7.02 19.95
N GLY A 119 -11.91 -7.19 18.71
CA GLY A 119 -10.57 -6.80 18.26
C GLY A 119 -10.44 -5.35 17.81
N ALA A 120 -9.19 -4.86 17.74
CA ALA A 120 -8.84 -3.56 17.19
C ALA A 120 -8.91 -3.59 15.66
N ILE A 121 -9.80 -2.78 15.08
CA ILE A 121 -9.99 -2.67 13.64
C ILE A 121 -9.96 -1.20 13.18
N GLY A 122 -9.56 -0.99 11.91
CA GLY A 122 -9.71 0.30 11.23
C GLY A 122 -10.43 0.10 9.90
N THR A 123 -11.28 1.04 9.50
CA THR A 123 -12.08 0.91 8.27
C THR A 123 -11.91 2.11 7.35
N VAL A 124 -11.84 1.84 6.03
CA VAL A 124 -11.78 2.88 4.98
C VAL A 124 -12.86 2.55 3.95
N GLY A 125 -13.88 3.40 3.83
CA GLY A 125 -15.00 3.21 2.93
C GLY A 125 -14.70 3.63 1.48
N SER A 126 -15.58 3.20 0.56
CA SER A 126 -15.47 3.47 -0.88
C SER A 126 -15.41 4.96 -1.25
N GLU A 127 -16.07 5.82 -0.46
CA GLU A 127 -16.02 7.27 -0.69
C GLU A 127 -14.60 7.85 -0.75
N LYS A 128 -13.67 7.31 0.05
CA LYS A 128 -12.26 7.74 0.07
C LYS A 128 -11.45 7.05 -1.01
N LEU A 129 -11.71 5.78 -1.28
CA LEU A 129 -10.95 4.97 -2.22
C LEU A 129 -11.18 5.40 -3.67
N GLY A 130 -12.43 5.66 -4.07
CA GLY A 130 -12.80 6.05 -5.44
C GLY A 130 -12.37 7.47 -5.85
N LYS A 131 -11.80 8.25 -4.93
CA LYS A 131 -11.30 9.62 -5.19
C LYS A 131 -9.81 9.65 -5.53
N VAL A 132 -9.16 8.49 -5.61
CA VAL A 132 -7.71 8.42 -5.84
C VAL A 132 -7.45 7.87 -7.24
N VAL A 133 -7.12 8.75 -8.18
CA VAL A 133 -6.64 8.39 -9.51
C VAL A 133 -5.14 8.11 -9.44
N THR A 134 -4.77 6.88 -9.18
CA THR A 134 -3.37 6.47 -9.05
C THR A 134 -3.21 5.06 -9.59
N PRO A 135 -2.05 4.75 -10.17
CA PRO A 135 -1.74 3.37 -10.54
C PRO A 135 -1.78 2.44 -9.33
N ASN A 136 -1.48 2.98 -8.15
CA ASN A 136 -1.43 2.24 -6.91
C ASN A 136 -2.38 2.86 -5.87
N PHE A 137 -3.56 2.30 -5.72
CA PHE A 137 -4.58 2.81 -4.79
C PHE A 137 -4.20 2.68 -3.31
N THR A 138 -3.14 1.96 -2.98
CA THR A 138 -2.64 1.84 -1.60
C THR A 138 -2.31 3.18 -0.99
N ASP A 139 -1.92 4.17 -1.81
CA ASP A 139 -1.70 5.55 -1.38
C ASP A 139 -2.95 6.19 -0.76
N ALA A 140 -4.15 5.71 -1.13
CA ALA A 140 -5.41 6.16 -0.53
C ALA A 140 -5.56 5.77 0.95
N LEU A 141 -4.79 4.80 1.41
CA LEU A 141 -4.80 4.35 2.80
C LEU A 141 -3.87 5.19 3.70
N ALA A 142 -2.98 6.00 3.10
CA ALA A 142 -2.02 6.80 3.85
C ALA A 142 -2.73 7.81 4.77
N GLY A 143 -2.42 7.76 6.07
CA GLY A 143 -3.01 8.62 7.09
C GLY A 143 -4.49 8.35 7.40
N GLN A 144 -5.11 7.25 6.88
CA GLN A 144 -6.51 6.95 7.11
C GLN A 144 -6.78 6.07 8.32
N VAL A 145 -5.80 5.26 8.72
CA VAL A 145 -5.92 4.29 9.82
C VAL A 145 -4.74 4.45 10.76
N SER A 146 -5.00 4.57 12.05
CA SER A 146 -3.96 4.67 13.08
C SER A 146 -3.07 3.42 13.08
N GLY A 147 -1.75 3.62 13.26
CA GLY A 147 -0.76 2.54 13.27
C GLY A 147 -0.47 1.93 11.90
N LEU A 148 -1.17 2.34 10.82
CA LEU A 148 -0.89 1.91 9.45
C LEU A 148 0.04 2.92 8.76
N SER A 149 1.27 2.50 8.49
CA SER A 149 2.23 3.27 7.69
C SER A 149 2.15 2.83 6.24
N VAL A 150 1.84 3.76 5.35
CA VAL A 150 1.85 3.55 3.90
C VAL A 150 2.88 4.51 3.33
N LEU A 151 3.94 3.96 2.77
CA LEU A 151 5.09 4.70 2.25
C LEU A 151 5.13 4.55 0.73
N SER A 152 4.91 5.63 0.03
CA SER A 152 5.15 5.66 -1.42
C SER A 152 6.65 5.53 -1.67
N SER A 153 7.07 4.50 -2.40
CA SER A 153 8.49 4.23 -2.61
C SER A 153 9.09 5.09 -3.72
N ALA A 154 8.29 5.55 -4.65
CA ALA A 154 8.67 6.45 -5.76
C ALA A 154 7.44 6.97 -6.49
N GLY A 155 7.60 8.06 -7.25
CA GLY A 155 6.59 8.56 -8.18
C GLY A 155 6.51 7.78 -9.50
N ASP A 156 7.30 6.74 -9.68
CA ASP A 156 7.25 5.84 -10.84
C ASP A 156 5.92 5.07 -10.86
N PRO A 157 5.15 5.13 -11.96
CA PRO A 157 3.86 4.44 -12.07
C PRO A 157 3.93 2.92 -11.88
N SER A 158 5.10 2.32 -12.03
CA SER A 158 5.30 0.86 -11.93
C SER A 158 5.60 0.36 -10.52
N THR A 159 5.83 1.27 -9.56
CA THR A 159 6.18 0.91 -8.17
C THR A 159 4.95 0.86 -7.27
N THR A 160 5.01 0.02 -6.23
CA THR A 160 3.95 -0.14 -5.23
C THR A 160 4.39 0.43 -3.90
N ALA A 161 3.45 1.02 -3.14
CA ALA A 161 3.73 1.51 -1.80
C ALA A 161 4.05 0.37 -0.83
N THR A 162 4.95 0.63 0.11
CA THR A 162 5.22 -0.28 1.24
C THR A 162 4.19 -0.04 2.33
N ILE A 163 3.53 -1.12 2.77
CA ILE A 163 2.54 -1.06 3.85
C ILE A 163 3.09 -1.77 5.08
N ARG A 164 3.00 -1.11 6.23
CA ARG A 164 3.35 -1.68 7.54
C ARG A 164 2.31 -1.35 8.58
N LEU A 165 2.10 -2.27 9.52
CA LEU A 165 1.17 -2.10 10.61
C LEU A 165 1.89 -2.27 11.95
N ARG A 166 1.82 -1.23 12.81
CA ARG A 166 2.44 -1.23 14.16
C ARG A 166 3.95 -1.52 14.15
N GLY A 167 4.67 -1.00 13.13
CA GLY A 167 6.12 -1.10 13.01
C GLY A 167 6.63 -2.34 12.26
N VAL A 168 7.86 -2.71 12.56
CA VAL A 168 8.58 -3.85 11.97
C VAL A 168 8.57 -5.00 12.97
N ASN A 169 8.07 -6.16 12.57
CA ASN A 169 8.00 -7.34 13.45
C ASN A 169 9.14 -8.34 13.21
N PHE A 170 9.75 -8.33 12.01
CA PHE A 170 10.79 -9.27 11.62
C PHE A 170 11.98 -8.56 11.01
N LEU A 171 13.20 -9.06 11.26
CA LEU A 171 14.46 -8.42 10.89
C LEU A 171 14.78 -8.58 9.40
N GLN A 172 14.65 -9.79 8.86
CA GLN A 172 15.04 -10.12 7.48
C GLN A 172 13.87 -10.60 6.61
N THR A 173 12.71 -10.91 7.21
CA THR A 173 11.56 -11.42 6.50
C THR A 173 10.54 -10.33 6.18
N SER A 174 9.52 -10.65 5.38
CA SER A 174 8.52 -9.67 4.96
C SER A 174 7.71 -9.13 6.15
N ASN A 175 7.58 -7.80 6.19
CA ASN A 175 6.75 -7.08 7.15
C ASN A 175 5.43 -6.58 6.56
N GLN A 176 5.05 -7.07 5.37
CA GLN A 176 3.77 -6.70 4.74
C GLN A 176 2.60 -7.44 5.40
N PRO A 177 1.42 -6.79 5.53
CA PRO A 177 0.22 -7.45 6.00
C PRO A 177 -0.31 -8.47 4.97
N LEU A 178 -1.15 -9.39 5.43
CA LEU A 178 -1.87 -10.31 4.57
C LEU A 178 -3.05 -9.59 3.90
N PHE A 179 -3.23 -9.78 2.60
CA PHE A 179 -4.36 -9.26 1.84
C PHE A 179 -5.41 -10.34 1.62
N ILE A 180 -6.66 -10.02 1.92
CA ILE A 180 -7.81 -10.90 1.73
C ILE A 180 -8.84 -10.17 0.86
N LEU A 181 -9.21 -10.74 -0.27
CA LEU A 181 -10.27 -10.24 -1.14
C LEU A 181 -11.50 -11.15 -1.02
N ASP A 182 -12.61 -10.60 -0.54
CA ASP A 182 -13.89 -11.32 -0.39
C ASP A 182 -13.76 -12.70 0.31
N GLY A 183 -12.90 -12.77 1.34
CA GLY A 183 -12.64 -13.97 2.14
C GLY A 183 -11.49 -14.84 1.66
N ALA A 184 -10.99 -14.65 0.44
CA ALA A 184 -9.86 -15.42 -0.11
C ALA A 184 -8.54 -14.65 -0.02
N PRO A 185 -7.43 -15.29 0.39
CA PRO A 185 -6.10 -14.69 0.38
C PRO A 185 -5.63 -14.39 -1.04
N ILE A 186 -5.04 -13.21 -1.23
CA ILE A 186 -4.44 -12.77 -2.49
C ILE A 186 -2.99 -12.33 -2.30
N SER A 187 -2.20 -12.37 -3.37
CA SER A 187 -0.83 -11.87 -3.36
C SER A 187 -0.78 -10.33 -3.38
N ALA A 188 0.33 -9.74 -2.88
CA ALA A 188 0.58 -8.31 -2.99
C ALA A 188 0.68 -7.85 -4.46
N SER A 189 1.15 -8.72 -5.35
CA SER A 189 1.20 -8.46 -6.79
C SER A 189 -0.20 -8.31 -7.38
N PHE A 190 -1.13 -9.21 -7.03
CA PHE A 190 -2.52 -9.11 -7.46
C PHE A 190 -3.22 -7.90 -6.81
N PHE A 191 -2.99 -7.66 -5.51
CA PHE A 191 -3.54 -6.50 -4.80
C PHE A 191 -3.26 -5.18 -5.54
N SER A 192 -2.05 -5.01 -6.09
CA SER A 192 -1.69 -3.81 -6.85
C SER A 192 -2.46 -3.64 -8.18
N THR A 193 -3.11 -4.69 -8.66
CA THR A 193 -3.88 -4.66 -9.92
C THR A 193 -5.34 -4.26 -9.72
N LEU A 194 -5.85 -4.28 -8.50
CA LEU A 194 -7.24 -4.00 -8.20
C LEU A 194 -7.65 -2.59 -8.65
N ASN A 195 -8.85 -2.48 -9.17
CA ASN A 195 -9.48 -1.19 -9.43
C ASN A 195 -10.10 -0.64 -8.12
N PRO A 196 -9.68 0.53 -7.63
CA PRO A 196 -10.21 1.11 -6.38
C PRO A 196 -11.73 1.37 -6.45
N GLU A 197 -12.27 1.62 -7.64
CA GLU A 197 -13.71 1.84 -7.84
C GLU A 197 -14.56 0.59 -7.57
N ASP A 198 -13.97 -0.60 -7.61
CA ASP A 198 -14.66 -1.86 -7.34
C ASP A 198 -14.69 -2.22 -5.85
N ILE A 199 -14.01 -1.45 -5.01
CA ILE A 199 -13.89 -1.73 -3.59
C ILE A 199 -15.02 -1.02 -2.84
N ALA A 200 -15.77 -1.77 -2.03
CA ALA A 200 -16.79 -1.23 -1.15
C ALA A 200 -16.20 -0.75 0.18
N ASN A 201 -15.30 -1.56 0.76
CA ASN A 201 -14.70 -1.27 2.06
C ASN A 201 -13.35 -1.97 2.20
N ILE A 202 -12.43 -1.33 2.93
CA ILE A 202 -11.19 -1.95 3.41
C ILE A 202 -11.24 -1.95 4.94
N THR A 203 -11.01 -3.12 5.54
CA THR A 203 -10.91 -3.29 7.00
C THR A 203 -9.51 -3.75 7.36
N VAL A 204 -8.84 -3.03 8.24
CA VAL A 204 -7.50 -3.37 8.74
C VAL A 204 -7.64 -4.02 10.10
N LEU A 205 -7.21 -5.27 10.23
CA LEU A 205 -7.21 -6.05 11.46
C LEU A 205 -5.82 -5.95 12.11
N LYS A 206 -5.76 -5.50 13.37
CA LYS A 206 -4.51 -5.06 13.99
C LYS A 206 -4.00 -5.96 15.12
N ASP A 207 -4.88 -6.65 15.82
CA ASP A 207 -4.59 -7.40 17.04
C ASP A 207 -4.79 -8.92 16.91
N ALA A 208 -4.53 -9.66 17.97
CA ALA A 208 -4.66 -11.12 17.96
C ALA A 208 -6.10 -11.59 17.79
N ALA A 209 -7.08 -10.96 18.45
CA ALA A 209 -8.46 -11.39 18.40
C ALA A 209 -9.03 -11.27 16.97
N SER A 210 -8.62 -10.27 16.21
CA SER A 210 -9.05 -10.07 14.85
C SER A 210 -8.24 -10.88 13.82
N THR A 211 -6.95 -11.17 14.08
CA THR A 211 -6.03 -11.74 13.10
C THR A 211 -5.73 -13.22 13.26
N SER A 212 -5.89 -13.81 14.45
CA SER A 212 -5.46 -15.20 14.73
C SER A 212 -6.19 -16.25 13.90
N ILE A 213 -7.43 -15.98 13.49
CA ILE A 213 -8.17 -16.89 12.60
C ILE A 213 -7.50 -17.04 11.22
N TYR A 214 -6.72 -16.04 10.77
CA TYR A 214 -5.92 -16.11 9.55
C TYR A 214 -4.53 -16.72 9.76
N GLY A 215 -4.18 -17.07 10.99
CA GLY A 215 -3.04 -17.88 11.39
C GLY A 215 -1.69 -17.36 11.00
N ALA A 216 -0.92 -18.23 10.39
CA ALA A 216 0.51 -18.07 10.11
C ALA A 216 0.92 -16.96 9.13
N ARG A 217 0.00 -16.23 8.52
CA ARG A 217 0.30 -15.10 7.63
C ARG A 217 -0.13 -13.77 8.20
N ALA A 218 -0.81 -13.79 9.33
CA ALA A 218 -1.42 -12.63 9.94
C ALA A 218 -0.52 -11.95 11.00
N ALA A 219 0.74 -12.36 11.11
CA ALA A 219 1.71 -11.77 12.03
C ALA A 219 1.83 -10.25 11.87
N ASN A 220 1.84 -9.76 10.65
CA ASN A 220 1.95 -8.34 10.30
C ASN A 220 0.58 -7.63 10.14
N GLY A 221 -0.51 -8.28 10.62
CA GLY A 221 -1.87 -7.79 10.44
C GLY A 221 -2.53 -8.29 9.15
N VAL A 222 -3.81 -7.95 8.98
CA VAL A 222 -4.60 -8.38 7.82
C VAL A 222 -5.34 -7.16 7.24
N ILE A 223 -5.34 -7.04 5.93
CA ILE A 223 -6.13 -6.07 5.18
C ILE A 223 -7.22 -6.82 4.44
N LEU A 224 -8.46 -6.68 4.93
CA LEU A 224 -9.64 -7.27 4.32
C LEU A 224 -10.21 -6.29 3.29
N ILE A 225 -10.39 -6.75 2.08
CA ILE A 225 -10.95 -5.99 0.98
C ILE A 225 -12.29 -6.60 0.62
N THR A 226 -13.34 -5.80 0.74
CA THR A 226 -14.69 -6.18 0.33
C THR A 226 -15.00 -5.48 -0.98
N SER A 227 -15.31 -6.25 -2.02
CA SER A 227 -15.69 -5.69 -3.32
C SER A 227 -17.15 -5.29 -3.37
N LYS A 228 -17.48 -4.35 -4.26
CA LYS A 228 -18.85 -3.96 -4.56
C LYS A 228 -19.65 -5.14 -5.14
N GLN A 229 -20.93 -5.18 -4.87
CA GLN A 229 -21.85 -6.19 -5.39
C GLN A 229 -23.19 -5.57 -5.71
N GLY A 230 -23.93 -6.16 -6.65
CA GLY A 230 -25.28 -5.75 -6.98
C GLY A 230 -26.26 -5.99 -5.83
N ARG A 231 -27.41 -5.34 -5.89
CA ARG A 231 -28.49 -5.51 -4.92
C ARG A 231 -29.62 -6.31 -5.52
N TYR A 232 -30.24 -7.15 -4.69
CA TYR A 232 -31.44 -7.87 -5.09
C TYR A 232 -32.62 -6.89 -5.25
N ASN A 233 -33.51 -7.15 -6.21
CA ASN A 233 -34.66 -6.31 -6.53
C ASN A 233 -34.31 -4.88 -6.95
N GLU A 234 -33.14 -4.64 -7.50
CA GLU A 234 -32.72 -3.35 -8.02
C GLU A 234 -32.69 -3.36 -9.54
N SER A 235 -33.25 -2.32 -10.18
CA SER A 235 -33.14 -2.16 -11.63
C SER A 235 -31.72 -1.96 -12.07
N ALA A 236 -31.38 -2.35 -13.29
CA ALA A 236 -30.06 -2.13 -13.84
C ALA A 236 -29.65 -0.65 -13.80
N GLN A 237 -28.50 -0.38 -13.26
CA GLN A 237 -27.88 0.93 -13.21
C GLN A 237 -26.51 0.86 -13.89
N VAL A 238 -26.26 1.78 -14.80
CA VAL A 238 -24.96 1.91 -15.49
C VAL A 238 -24.35 3.24 -15.09
N SER A 239 -23.06 3.23 -14.70
CA SER A 239 -22.32 4.46 -14.43
C SER A 239 -21.03 4.46 -15.25
N VAL A 240 -20.72 5.61 -15.84
CA VAL A 240 -19.47 5.84 -16.59
C VAL A 240 -18.76 7.04 -16.01
N LYS A 241 -17.52 6.83 -15.57
CA LYS A 241 -16.63 7.86 -15.02
C LYS A 241 -15.42 8.02 -15.92
N ALA A 242 -15.12 9.24 -16.33
CA ALA A 242 -13.94 9.57 -17.13
C ALA A 242 -13.13 10.65 -16.41
N GLN A 243 -11.82 10.50 -16.41
CA GLN A 243 -10.89 11.38 -15.71
C GLN A 243 -9.65 11.61 -16.55
N TRP A 244 -9.17 12.84 -16.51
CA TRP A 244 -7.90 13.25 -17.11
C TRP A 244 -7.10 14.06 -16.10
N GLY A 245 -5.77 13.84 -16.08
CA GLY A 245 -4.91 14.52 -15.14
C GLY A 245 -3.50 14.72 -15.67
N ILE A 246 -2.75 15.54 -14.94
CA ILE A 246 -1.35 15.84 -15.18
C ILE A 246 -0.57 15.63 -13.88
N SER A 247 0.59 14.99 -13.99
CA SER A 247 1.54 14.82 -12.89
C SER A 247 2.78 15.67 -13.12
N THR A 248 3.28 16.31 -12.04
CA THR A 248 4.52 17.07 -11.99
C THR A 248 5.36 16.62 -10.79
N PRO A 249 6.68 16.86 -10.74
CA PRO A 249 7.49 16.53 -9.55
C PRO A 249 6.99 17.26 -8.29
N THR A 250 7.15 16.66 -7.12
CA THR A 250 6.84 17.29 -5.83
C THR A 250 7.94 18.23 -5.38
N ALA A 251 9.20 17.93 -5.70
CA ALA A 251 10.39 18.70 -5.37
C ALA A 251 11.52 18.38 -6.35
N ASP A 252 12.46 19.30 -6.47
CA ASP A 252 13.62 19.20 -7.36
C ASP A 252 14.86 18.62 -6.65
N GLY A 253 14.79 18.39 -5.34
CA GLY A 253 15.89 17.94 -4.51
C GLY A 253 16.93 19.02 -4.25
N ALA A 254 18.18 18.63 -3.91
CA ALA A 254 19.26 19.57 -3.65
C ALA A 254 19.58 20.43 -4.87
N GLU A 255 19.85 21.72 -4.66
CA GLU A 255 20.17 22.65 -5.72
C GLU A 255 21.59 22.40 -6.27
N MET A 256 21.68 22.17 -7.59
CA MET A 256 22.95 21.96 -8.29
C MET A 256 23.49 23.27 -8.84
N MET A 257 24.81 23.39 -8.94
CA MET A 257 25.46 24.58 -9.52
C MET A 257 25.08 24.76 -10.98
N ASN A 258 24.79 25.99 -11.37
CA ASN A 258 24.78 26.41 -12.77
C ASN A 258 26.23 26.58 -13.31
N SER A 259 26.38 26.85 -14.61
CA SER A 259 27.70 26.95 -15.25
C SER A 259 28.59 28.00 -14.64
N GLU A 260 28.06 29.19 -14.31
CA GLU A 260 28.83 30.28 -13.70
C GLU A 260 29.29 29.93 -12.29
N GLN A 261 28.38 29.42 -11.46
CA GLN A 261 28.69 28.94 -10.10
C GLN A 261 29.71 27.82 -10.13
N TYR A 262 29.59 26.90 -11.10
CA TYR A 262 30.53 25.80 -11.20
C TYR A 262 31.94 26.28 -11.64
N VAL A 263 32.05 27.20 -12.58
CA VAL A 263 33.33 27.85 -12.95
C VAL A 263 33.95 28.54 -11.73
N GLN A 264 33.16 29.32 -10.99
CA GLN A 264 33.61 29.97 -9.75
C GLN A 264 34.10 28.95 -8.73
N PHE A 265 33.36 27.89 -8.50
CA PHE A 265 33.75 26.85 -7.57
C PHE A 265 35.07 26.17 -7.97
N ARG A 266 35.24 25.86 -9.27
CA ARG A 266 36.50 25.27 -9.80
C ARG A 266 37.69 26.20 -9.60
N ASP A 267 37.52 27.51 -9.73
CA ASP A 267 38.55 28.51 -9.44
C ASP A 267 38.87 28.54 -7.93
N MET A 268 37.85 28.50 -7.07
CA MET A 268 38.01 28.46 -5.61
C MET A 268 38.86 27.28 -5.12
N ILE A 269 38.71 26.13 -5.74
CA ILE A 269 39.44 24.90 -5.36
C ILE A 269 40.77 24.74 -6.10
N GLY A 270 41.21 25.74 -6.87
CA GLY A 270 42.50 25.70 -7.61
C GLY A 270 42.50 24.75 -8.80
N GLN A 271 41.33 24.40 -9.34
CA GLN A 271 41.20 23.50 -10.48
C GLN A 271 40.37 24.16 -11.60
N PRO A 272 40.87 25.25 -12.22
CA PRO A 272 40.08 26.02 -13.17
C PRO A 272 39.65 25.18 -14.38
N VAL A 273 38.51 25.54 -14.97
CA VAL A 273 38.06 25.01 -16.26
C VAL A 273 38.93 25.59 -17.39
N SER A 274 38.87 24.95 -18.60
CA SER A 274 39.64 25.51 -19.75
C SER A 274 39.10 26.87 -20.17
N ASP A 275 39.94 27.65 -20.87
CA ASP A 275 39.60 28.98 -21.34
C ASP A 275 38.43 28.94 -22.36
N GLU A 276 38.35 27.91 -23.18
CA GLU A 276 37.29 27.65 -24.12
C GLU A 276 35.93 27.50 -23.39
N ILE A 277 35.85 26.68 -22.35
CA ILE A 277 34.64 26.49 -21.54
C ILE A 277 34.28 27.77 -20.83
N ARG A 278 35.28 28.49 -20.26
CA ARG A 278 35.08 29.77 -19.61
C ARG A 278 34.50 30.82 -20.57
N ASN A 279 35.02 30.86 -21.81
CA ASN A 279 34.51 31.75 -22.86
C ASN A 279 33.05 31.38 -23.23
N LEU A 280 32.73 30.10 -23.43
CA LEU A 280 31.38 29.67 -23.76
C LEU A 280 30.37 30.01 -22.64
N VAL A 281 30.73 29.82 -21.39
CA VAL A 281 29.89 30.17 -20.24
C VAL A 281 29.71 31.68 -20.14
N LYS A 282 30.80 32.47 -20.18
CA LYS A 282 30.77 33.91 -19.93
C LYS A 282 30.21 34.73 -21.08
N ASN A 283 30.56 34.40 -22.32
CA ASN A 283 30.23 35.21 -23.47
C ASN A 283 28.98 34.67 -24.21
N TYR A 284 28.67 33.41 -24.08
CA TYR A 284 27.51 32.80 -24.76
C TYR A 284 26.44 32.28 -23.81
N GLY A 285 26.63 32.40 -22.49
CA GLY A 285 25.65 31.97 -21.48
C GLY A 285 25.34 30.50 -21.51
N LEU A 286 26.34 29.67 -21.88
CA LEU A 286 26.13 28.20 -21.94
C LEU A 286 25.83 27.65 -20.57
N ASN A 287 24.61 27.13 -20.40
CA ASN A 287 24.15 26.50 -19.16
C ASN A 287 23.05 25.51 -19.46
N THR A 288 23.16 24.31 -18.89
CA THR A 288 22.17 23.23 -19.02
C THR A 288 21.64 22.84 -17.65
N ASN A 289 20.35 22.92 -17.46
CA ASN A 289 19.68 22.26 -16.36
C ASN A 289 19.34 20.82 -16.78
N TRP A 290 20.21 19.89 -16.43
CA TRP A 290 20.06 18.49 -16.82
C TRP A 290 18.84 17.81 -16.20
N TYR A 291 18.34 18.32 -15.07
CA TYR A 291 17.12 17.83 -14.47
C TYR A 291 15.91 18.07 -15.38
N ASP A 292 15.82 19.26 -15.98
CA ASP A 292 14.76 19.58 -16.93
C ASP A 292 14.88 18.83 -18.27
N GLU A 293 16.09 18.43 -18.64
CA GLU A 293 16.32 17.65 -19.85
C GLU A 293 15.97 16.15 -19.70
N VAL A 294 16.01 15.62 -18.48
CA VAL A 294 15.74 14.22 -18.17
C VAL A 294 14.30 14.00 -17.74
N LEU A 295 13.69 15.01 -17.09
CA LEU A 295 12.33 14.90 -16.62
C LEU A 295 11.32 15.53 -17.57
N ASN A 296 10.20 14.85 -17.76
CA ASN A 296 9.03 15.44 -18.38
C ASN A 296 8.44 16.49 -17.41
N SER A 297 8.30 17.72 -17.83
CA SER A 297 7.67 18.79 -17.06
C SER A 297 6.22 18.48 -16.69
N SER A 298 5.56 17.61 -17.46
CA SER A 298 4.21 17.10 -17.21
C SER A 298 4.02 15.70 -17.76
N ALA A 299 3.38 14.85 -16.97
CA ALA A 299 3.06 13.48 -17.34
C ALA A 299 1.54 13.27 -17.29
N PRO A 300 0.89 13.00 -18.44
CA PRO A 300 -0.56 12.86 -18.49
C PRO A 300 -1.03 11.53 -17.91
N THR A 301 -2.25 11.57 -17.35
CA THR A 301 -2.97 10.40 -16.84
C THR A 301 -4.38 10.39 -17.40
N TYR A 302 -4.86 9.22 -17.81
CA TYR A 302 -6.22 8.97 -18.28
C TYR A 302 -6.81 7.79 -17.52
N ASP A 303 -8.06 7.92 -17.10
CA ASP A 303 -8.80 6.82 -16.45
C ASP A 303 -10.25 6.83 -16.89
N ILE A 304 -10.74 5.68 -17.32
CA ILE A 304 -12.13 5.46 -17.69
C ILE A 304 -12.63 4.24 -16.92
N ASN A 305 -13.73 4.41 -16.22
CA ASN A 305 -14.36 3.35 -15.46
C ASN A 305 -15.84 3.26 -15.85
N ALA A 306 -16.28 2.08 -16.24
CA ALA A 306 -17.67 1.78 -16.54
C ALA A 306 -18.18 0.68 -15.59
N THR A 307 -19.31 0.89 -14.94
CA THR A 307 -19.90 -0.08 -14.02
C THR A 307 -21.35 -0.36 -14.40
N MET A 308 -21.79 -1.58 -14.18
CA MET A 308 -23.16 -2.01 -14.32
C MET A 308 -23.56 -2.89 -13.14
N GLN A 309 -24.60 -2.54 -12.46
CA GLN A 309 -25.12 -3.31 -11.32
C GLN A 309 -26.63 -3.44 -11.37
N GLY A 310 -27.16 -4.46 -10.71
CA GLY A 310 -28.60 -4.68 -10.62
C GLY A 310 -28.92 -6.07 -10.09
N GLY A 311 -30.22 -6.41 -10.06
CA GLY A 311 -30.63 -7.74 -9.66
C GLY A 311 -32.13 -7.97 -9.62
N SER A 312 -32.48 -9.25 -9.72
CA SER A 312 -33.81 -9.80 -9.52
C SER A 312 -34.02 -10.22 -8.05
N GLN A 313 -35.14 -10.88 -7.75
CA GLN A 313 -35.39 -11.50 -6.43
C GLN A 313 -34.36 -12.62 -6.10
N THR A 314 -33.88 -13.31 -7.11
CA THR A 314 -33.08 -14.51 -6.96
C THR A 314 -31.60 -14.33 -7.32
N ALA A 315 -31.25 -13.31 -8.09
CA ALA A 315 -29.86 -13.07 -8.50
C ALA A 315 -29.55 -11.59 -8.50
N ASN A 316 -28.30 -11.27 -8.18
CA ASN A 316 -27.74 -9.93 -8.37
C ASN A 316 -26.39 -10.02 -9.11
N TYR A 317 -26.01 -8.90 -9.72
CA TYR A 317 -24.78 -8.83 -10.48
C TYR A 317 -24.12 -7.45 -10.34
N TYR A 318 -22.80 -7.46 -10.43
CA TYR A 318 -21.94 -6.29 -10.54
C TYR A 318 -20.90 -6.57 -11.62
N LEU A 319 -20.77 -5.69 -12.59
CA LEU A 319 -19.79 -5.74 -13.67
C LEU A 319 -19.07 -4.41 -13.71
N SER A 320 -17.76 -4.41 -13.89
CA SER A 320 -17.00 -3.18 -14.11
C SER A 320 -15.89 -3.41 -15.11
N TYR A 321 -15.57 -2.36 -15.85
CA TYR A 321 -14.39 -2.26 -16.69
C TYR A 321 -13.66 -0.96 -16.37
N ASN A 322 -12.37 -1.05 -16.05
CA ASN A 322 -11.49 0.10 -15.85
C ASN A 322 -10.33 0.06 -16.84
N HIS A 323 -10.05 1.19 -17.45
CA HIS A 323 -8.85 1.42 -18.24
C HIS A 323 -8.11 2.63 -17.70
N HIS A 324 -6.88 2.43 -17.24
CA HIS A 324 -6.00 3.46 -16.67
C HIS A 324 -4.71 3.52 -17.46
N LYS A 325 -4.27 4.72 -17.83
CA LYS A 325 -2.97 4.96 -18.47
C LYS A 325 -2.31 6.15 -17.82
N GLN A 326 -1.06 5.99 -17.38
CA GLN A 326 -0.26 7.06 -16.79
C GLN A 326 1.14 7.04 -17.38
N GLN A 327 1.61 8.21 -17.79
CA GLN A 327 3.02 8.43 -18.10
C GLN A 327 3.77 8.82 -16.81
N GLY A 328 5.04 8.44 -16.74
CA GLY A 328 5.94 8.87 -15.68
C GLY A 328 6.66 10.16 -16.01
N LEU A 329 7.32 10.71 -15.00
CA LEU A 329 8.12 11.92 -15.13
C LEU A 329 9.42 11.70 -15.93
N ILE A 330 9.93 10.48 -16.00
CA ILE A 330 11.09 10.12 -16.81
C ILE A 330 10.62 9.52 -18.13
N GLU A 331 11.30 9.87 -19.22
CA GLU A 331 11.05 9.27 -20.55
C GLU A 331 11.10 7.74 -20.45
N LYS A 332 10.23 7.04 -21.21
CA LYS A 332 10.06 5.59 -21.16
C LYS A 332 9.73 5.03 -19.77
N SER A 333 9.01 5.81 -18.96
CA SER A 333 8.35 5.36 -17.76
C SER A 333 6.85 5.54 -17.94
N ALA A 334 6.11 4.45 -18.05
CA ALA A 334 4.67 4.47 -18.24
C ALA A 334 4.00 3.20 -17.70
N MET A 335 2.73 3.31 -17.37
CA MET A 335 1.90 2.18 -17.00
C MET A 335 0.53 2.29 -17.68
N GLN A 336 0.08 1.17 -18.22
CA GLN A 336 -1.28 1.00 -18.70
C GLN A 336 -1.89 -0.23 -18.03
N ARG A 337 -3.13 -0.10 -17.56
CA ARG A 337 -3.87 -1.17 -16.90
C ARG A 337 -5.29 -1.24 -17.43
N SER A 338 -5.73 -2.44 -17.79
CA SER A 338 -7.12 -2.75 -18.08
C SER A 338 -7.60 -3.84 -17.12
N VAL A 339 -8.71 -3.61 -16.42
CA VAL A 339 -9.28 -4.54 -15.44
C VAL A 339 -10.75 -4.75 -15.77
N LEU A 340 -11.15 -6.01 -15.86
CA LEU A 340 -12.53 -6.45 -15.92
C LEU A 340 -12.87 -7.17 -14.61
N ASN A 341 -13.91 -6.72 -13.94
CA ASN A 341 -14.43 -7.38 -12.74
C ASN A 341 -15.88 -7.78 -12.95
N ALA A 342 -16.20 -9.03 -12.58
CA ALA A 342 -17.54 -9.57 -12.66
C ALA A 342 -17.89 -10.27 -11.35
N ARG A 343 -19.07 -10.00 -10.81
CA ARG A 343 -19.58 -10.67 -9.63
C ARG A 343 -21.06 -10.97 -9.79
N ILE A 344 -21.43 -12.20 -9.50
CA ILE A 344 -22.79 -12.70 -9.60
C ILE A 344 -23.09 -13.51 -8.35
N ASN A 345 -24.22 -13.23 -7.69
CA ASN A 345 -24.71 -14.03 -6.59
C ASN A 345 -26.14 -14.50 -6.94
N ALA A 346 -26.40 -15.78 -6.73
CA ALA A 346 -27.68 -16.40 -7.02
C ALA A 346 -28.21 -17.19 -5.80
N ARG A 347 -29.48 -17.05 -5.51
CA ARG A 347 -30.23 -17.86 -4.57
C ARG A 347 -30.95 -18.96 -5.36
N LEU A 348 -30.38 -20.15 -5.38
CA LEU A 348 -30.95 -21.26 -6.13
C LEU A 348 -32.26 -21.78 -5.47
N ASN A 349 -32.29 -21.73 -4.14
CA ASN A 349 -33.46 -22.00 -3.35
C ASN A 349 -33.32 -21.34 -1.95
N LYS A 350 -34.26 -21.62 -1.03
CA LYS A 350 -34.20 -21.05 0.34
C LYS A 350 -33.03 -21.51 1.18
N PHE A 351 -32.36 -22.60 0.80
CA PHE A 351 -31.25 -23.20 1.55
C PHE A 351 -29.89 -22.96 0.89
N PHE A 352 -29.85 -22.81 -0.43
CA PHE A 352 -28.61 -22.84 -1.19
C PHE A 352 -28.39 -21.56 -2.01
N LYS A 353 -27.24 -20.93 -1.79
CA LYS A 353 -26.78 -19.73 -2.51
C LYS A 353 -25.42 -20.02 -3.14
N VAL A 354 -25.19 -19.45 -4.30
CA VAL A 354 -23.91 -19.53 -5.00
C VAL A 354 -23.48 -18.13 -5.37
N GLY A 355 -22.24 -17.81 -5.08
CA GLY A 355 -21.56 -16.57 -5.50
C GLY A 355 -20.37 -16.90 -6.39
N TYR A 356 -20.24 -16.21 -7.50
CA TYR A 356 -19.07 -16.29 -8.36
C TYR A 356 -18.49 -14.90 -8.58
N SER A 357 -17.17 -14.79 -8.49
CA SER A 357 -16.44 -13.57 -8.83
C SER A 357 -15.27 -13.87 -9.73
N ALA A 358 -14.98 -12.97 -10.67
CA ALA A 358 -13.82 -13.02 -11.54
C ALA A 358 -13.25 -11.60 -11.69
N ASN A 359 -11.94 -11.47 -11.50
CA ASN A 359 -11.20 -10.25 -11.78
C ASN A 359 -10.06 -10.59 -12.74
N ILE A 360 -10.06 -9.95 -13.90
CA ILE A 360 -9.07 -10.16 -14.96
C ILE A 360 -8.35 -8.83 -15.18
N GLY A 361 -7.04 -8.82 -15.00
CA GLY A 361 -6.21 -7.64 -15.18
C GLY A 361 -5.11 -7.85 -16.23
N VAL A 362 -4.91 -6.85 -17.05
CA VAL A 362 -3.76 -6.75 -17.95
C VAL A 362 -3.05 -5.46 -17.65
N GLN A 363 -1.77 -5.54 -17.32
CA GLN A 363 -0.91 -4.39 -17.06
C GLN A 363 0.30 -4.44 -17.98
N ASP A 364 0.54 -3.35 -18.65
CA ASP A 364 1.75 -3.12 -19.42
C ASP A 364 2.54 -2.00 -18.73
N PHE A 365 3.80 -2.26 -18.46
CA PHE A 365 4.74 -1.30 -17.91
C PHE A 365 5.85 -1.07 -18.91
N GLU A 366 6.13 0.17 -19.18
CA GLU A 366 7.36 0.63 -19.77
C GLU A 366 8.17 1.29 -18.66
N GLN A 367 9.34 0.75 -18.37
CA GLN A 367 10.21 1.24 -17.32
C GLN A 367 11.52 1.68 -17.93
N ASN A 368 12.06 2.76 -17.41
CA ASN A 368 13.46 3.05 -17.63
C ASN A 368 14.26 2.04 -16.82
N ALA A 369 14.84 1.06 -17.50
CA ALA A 369 15.43 -0.07 -16.80
C ALA A 369 16.63 0.37 -15.98
N VAL A 370 16.43 0.38 -14.66
CA VAL A 370 17.55 0.25 -13.74
C VAL A 370 18.01 -1.19 -13.83
N TRP A 371 18.88 -1.45 -14.79
CA TRP A 371 19.40 -2.78 -15.03
C TRP A 371 20.36 -3.16 -13.91
N SER A 372 19.98 -4.08 -13.06
CA SER A 372 20.90 -4.72 -12.13
C SER A 372 21.39 -6.05 -12.73
N ALA A 373 22.30 -5.98 -13.66
CA ALA A 373 23.11 -7.14 -13.99
C ALA A 373 24.16 -7.29 -12.87
N GLY A 374 23.86 -8.16 -11.93
CA GLY A 374 24.73 -8.47 -10.78
C GLY A 374 24.57 -7.54 -9.57
N ASN A 375 24.74 -8.12 -8.39
CA ASN A 375 24.55 -7.53 -7.04
C ASN A 375 25.53 -6.41 -6.66
N SER A 376 26.21 -5.72 -7.59
CA SER A 376 27.11 -4.63 -7.22
C SER A 376 26.35 -3.31 -7.11
N ALA A 377 26.35 -2.72 -5.95
CA ALA A 377 25.80 -1.39 -5.67
C ALA A 377 26.27 -0.32 -6.67
N GLN A 378 27.44 -0.46 -7.27
CA GLN A 378 27.99 0.46 -8.28
C GLN A 378 27.19 0.47 -9.59
N LYS A 379 26.66 -0.66 -10.07
CA LYS A 379 25.92 -0.71 -11.35
C LYS A 379 24.54 -0.03 -11.26
N VAL A 380 23.93 0.01 -10.09
CA VAL A 380 22.65 0.72 -9.87
C VAL A 380 22.79 2.23 -10.08
N TYR A 381 23.95 2.80 -9.78
CA TYR A 381 24.23 4.23 -9.96
C TYR A 381 24.44 4.63 -11.42
N ILE A 382 25.03 3.76 -12.22
CA ILE A 382 25.41 4.08 -13.59
C ILE A 382 24.16 4.17 -14.49
N ASN A 383 23.09 3.49 -14.16
CA ASN A 383 21.95 3.22 -15.03
C ASN A 383 20.70 4.05 -14.72
N ASN A 384 20.77 4.96 -13.76
CA ASN A 384 19.64 5.79 -13.35
C ASN A 384 19.71 7.18 -14.00
N PRO A 385 18.74 7.61 -14.82
CA PRO A 385 18.73 8.93 -15.45
C PRO A 385 18.83 10.10 -14.47
N LEU A 386 18.35 9.92 -13.24
CA LEU A 386 18.47 10.96 -12.20
C LEU A 386 19.90 11.09 -11.68
N VAL A 387 20.67 10.00 -11.64
CA VAL A 387 22.11 10.08 -11.36
C VAL A 387 22.79 10.93 -12.42
N PHE A 388 22.46 10.69 -13.68
CA PHE A 388 22.92 11.49 -14.79
C PHE A 388 22.57 12.97 -14.62
N ALA A 389 21.28 13.28 -14.38
CA ALA A 389 20.77 14.64 -14.22
C ALA A 389 21.48 15.43 -13.11
N ARG A 390 21.99 14.75 -12.08
CA ARG A 390 22.71 15.37 -10.96
C ARG A 390 24.22 15.47 -11.14
N LYS A 391 24.81 14.54 -11.88
CA LYS A 391 26.25 14.48 -12.05
C LYS A 391 26.74 15.20 -13.30
N ALA A 392 25.92 15.32 -14.33
CA ALA A 392 26.28 15.97 -15.57
C ALA A 392 26.70 17.43 -15.34
N LEU A 393 27.79 17.84 -16.00
CA LEU A 393 28.31 19.19 -15.85
C LEU A 393 27.36 20.21 -16.50
N PRO A 394 27.16 21.38 -15.91
CA PRO A 394 26.16 22.33 -16.40
C PRO A 394 26.54 22.98 -17.74
N PHE A 395 27.80 22.89 -18.16
CA PHE A 395 28.23 23.31 -19.49
C PHE A 395 28.30 22.16 -20.51
N ASP A 396 28.10 20.91 -20.10
CA ASP A 396 27.78 19.85 -21.05
C ASP A 396 26.38 20.11 -21.63
N VAL A 397 26.18 19.79 -22.89
CA VAL A 397 24.97 20.18 -23.59
C VAL A 397 24.33 18.99 -24.32
N PRO A 398 22.98 18.94 -24.31
CA PRO A 398 22.24 17.90 -25.00
C PRO A 398 21.97 18.22 -26.47
N TYR A 399 22.52 19.30 -27.02
CA TYR A 399 22.31 19.77 -28.38
C TYR A 399 23.63 19.94 -29.11
N TYR A 400 23.66 19.76 -30.42
CA TYR A 400 24.77 20.15 -31.24
C TYR A 400 24.82 21.68 -31.35
N TYR A 401 25.98 22.26 -31.17
CA TYR A 401 26.22 23.69 -31.33
C TYR A 401 27.26 23.92 -32.39
N SER A 402 27.09 25.04 -33.12
CA SER A 402 28.04 25.52 -34.10
C SER A 402 28.10 27.05 -34.00
N PHE A 403 29.13 27.67 -34.59
CA PHE A 403 29.17 29.10 -34.77
C PHE A 403 28.73 29.47 -36.19
N ASP A 404 27.97 30.56 -36.36
CA ASP A 404 27.70 31.15 -37.65
C ASP A 404 28.92 31.98 -38.12
N ASP A 405 28.84 32.48 -39.37
CA ASP A 405 29.89 33.29 -39.97
C ASP A 405 30.16 34.60 -39.20
N ASN A 406 29.28 35.01 -38.32
CA ASN A 406 29.42 36.21 -37.47
C ASN A 406 29.92 35.84 -36.05
N GLY A 407 30.25 34.59 -35.79
CA GLY A 407 30.71 34.13 -34.46
C GLY A 407 29.59 33.97 -33.45
N LYS A 408 28.33 33.95 -33.84
CA LYS A 408 27.20 33.68 -32.93
C LYS A 408 27.00 32.19 -32.77
N LEU A 409 26.81 31.79 -31.50
CA LEU A 409 26.50 30.41 -31.17
C LEU A 409 25.09 30.02 -31.64
N ILE A 410 25.00 29.01 -32.49
CA ILE A 410 23.74 28.45 -32.99
C ILE A 410 23.48 27.12 -32.34
N LYS A 411 22.28 26.98 -31.72
CA LYS A 411 21.77 25.74 -31.19
C LYS A 411 21.19 24.91 -32.34
N GLY A 412 21.76 23.72 -32.56
CA GLY A 412 21.32 22.74 -33.55
C GLY A 412 20.33 21.72 -33.00
N ALA A 413 20.29 20.57 -33.63
CA ALA A 413 19.44 19.44 -33.22
C ALA A 413 19.87 18.88 -31.84
N LYS A 414 18.92 18.26 -31.14
CA LYS A 414 19.24 17.46 -29.92
C LYS A 414 20.16 16.31 -30.34
N ALA A 415 21.19 16.08 -29.56
CA ALA A 415 22.13 14.99 -29.82
C ALA A 415 21.43 13.64 -29.73
N ASP A 416 21.90 12.67 -30.54
CA ASP A 416 21.35 11.33 -30.55
C ASP A 416 21.56 10.57 -29.24
N TYR A 417 22.47 11.04 -28.42
CA TYR A 417 22.74 10.54 -27.07
C TYR A 417 23.09 11.72 -26.15
N LEU A 418 22.92 11.52 -24.86
CA LEU A 418 23.35 12.48 -23.85
C LEU A 418 24.76 12.09 -23.37
N HIS A 419 25.67 13.06 -23.34
CA HIS A 419 27.05 12.84 -22.92
C HIS A 419 27.46 13.91 -21.91
N TYR A 420 28.25 13.53 -20.91
CA TYR A 420 28.92 14.46 -20.00
C TYR A 420 30.34 13.99 -19.65
N SER A 421 31.18 14.93 -19.20
CA SER A 421 32.59 14.66 -18.92
C SER A 421 32.79 13.52 -17.92
N GLY A 422 33.68 12.58 -18.26
CA GLY A 422 34.06 11.47 -17.38
C GLY A 422 33.13 10.28 -17.34
N MET A 423 31.99 10.29 -18.06
CA MET A 423 31.10 9.12 -18.15
C MET A 423 30.54 8.95 -19.56
N THR A 424 30.60 7.75 -20.09
CA THR A 424 29.85 7.37 -21.30
C THR A 424 28.38 7.15 -20.95
N THR A 425 27.52 7.91 -21.55
CA THR A 425 26.13 8.10 -21.11
C THR A 425 25.10 7.29 -21.87
N MET A 426 25.51 6.56 -22.91
CA MET A 426 24.57 5.72 -23.64
C MET A 426 23.84 4.72 -22.74
N GLU A 427 24.51 4.25 -21.69
CA GLU A 427 23.93 3.36 -20.70
C GLU A 427 22.88 4.04 -19.83
N GLN A 428 22.89 5.36 -19.73
CA GLN A 428 21.98 6.15 -18.92
C GLN A 428 20.91 6.85 -19.76
N ASP A 429 21.13 6.95 -21.06
CA ASP A 429 20.14 7.49 -21.97
C ASP A 429 18.96 6.54 -22.12
N SER A 430 17.78 6.96 -21.70
CA SER A 430 16.54 6.20 -21.79
C SER A 430 16.19 5.76 -23.22
N ARG A 431 16.71 6.46 -24.24
CA ARG A 431 16.49 6.11 -25.65
C ARG A 431 17.15 4.79 -26.05
N TYR A 432 18.27 4.42 -25.41
CA TYR A 432 19.03 3.21 -25.70
C TYR A 432 18.66 2.05 -24.79
N ARG A 433 17.76 2.27 -23.85
CA ARG A 433 17.27 1.27 -22.91
C ARG A 433 15.78 1.18 -22.95
N ALA A 434 15.28 -0.02 -22.89
CA ALA A 434 13.86 -0.29 -22.77
C ALA A 434 13.64 -1.49 -21.87
N SER A 435 12.74 -1.35 -20.93
CA SER A 435 12.23 -2.44 -20.10
C SER A 435 10.73 -2.50 -20.23
N PHE A 436 10.25 -3.55 -20.86
CA PHE A 436 8.83 -3.81 -21.00
C PHE A 436 8.45 -4.96 -20.08
N ARG A 437 7.49 -4.71 -19.20
CA ARG A 437 6.93 -5.74 -18.35
C ARG A 437 5.44 -5.81 -18.58
N LYS A 438 4.97 -6.98 -18.99
CA LYS A 438 3.55 -7.26 -19.13
C LYS A 438 3.12 -8.22 -18.03
N ARG A 439 2.05 -7.89 -17.34
CA ARG A 439 1.46 -8.73 -16.32
C ARG A 439 0.01 -9.04 -16.68
N ILE A 440 -0.35 -10.30 -16.64
CA ILE A 440 -1.72 -10.77 -16.80
C ILE A 440 -2.10 -11.43 -15.49
N THR A 441 -3.21 -10.99 -14.91
CA THR A 441 -3.73 -11.52 -13.66
C THR A 441 -5.14 -12.05 -13.85
N LEU A 442 -5.43 -13.16 -13.19
CA LEU A 442 -6.76 -13.70 -13.03
C LEU A 442 -6.95 -14.05 -11.56
N ASN A 443 -7.98 -13.53 -10.94
CA ASN A 443 -8.47 -14.03 -9.67
C ASN A 443 -9.93 -14.42 -9.84
N THR A 444 -10.26 -15.64 -9.50
CA THR A 444 -11.63 -16.13 -9.55
C THR A 444 -11.97 -16.85 -8.25
N SER A 445 -13.20 -16.65 -7.77
CA SER A 445 -13.68 -17.31 -6.55
C SER A 445 -15.10 -17.80 -6.75
N LEU A 446 -15.34 -19.05 -6.37
CA LEU A 446 -16.65 -19.67 -6.24
C LEU A 446 -16.96 -19.83 -4.76
N ASN A 447 -18.11 -19.35 -4.34
CA ASN A 447 -18.57 -19.40 -2.95
C ASN A 447 -19.95 -20.08 -2.90
N GLU A 448 -20.02 -21.21 -2.24
CA GLU A 448 -21.22 -22.03 -2.09
C GLU A 448 -21.66 -21.98 -0.63
N VAL A 449 -22.89 -21.55 -0.38
CA VAL A 449 -23.44 -21.38 0.98
C VAL A 449 -24.70 -22.21 1.12
N LEU A 450 -24.68 -23.16 2.05
CA LEU A 450 -25.80 -24.02 2.40
C LEU A 450 -26.25 -23.73 3.84
N THR A 451 -27.55 -23.46 4.02
CA THR A 451 -28.19 -23.23 5.32
C THR A 451 -29.23 -24.32 5.59
N PRO A 452 -28.80 -25.55 5.99
CA PRO A 452 -29.69 -26.71 6.05
C PRO A 452 -30.74 -26.62 7.16
N ILE A 453 -30.34 -26.02 8.29
CA ILE A 453 -31.20 -25.79 9.46
C ILE A 453 -30.99 -24.39 10.03
N ASP A 454 -31.94 -23.92 10.82
CA ASP A 454 -31.84 -22.60 11.46
C ASP A 454 -30.59 -22.52 12.35
N GLY A 455 -29.77 -21.49 12.08
CA GLY A 455 -28.52 -21.22 12.77
C GLY A 455 -27.29 -21.91 12.19
N LEU A 456 -27.41 -22.96 11.37
CA LEU A 456 -26.26 -23.62 10.75
C LEU A 456 -26.04 -23.15 9.32
N THR A 457 -24.82 -22.67 9.04
CA THR A 457 -24.35 -22.27 7.72
C THR A 457 -23.10 -23.08 7.37
N LEU A 458 -23.14 -23.77 6.25
CA LEU A 458 -21.98 -24.45 5.67
C LEU A 458 -21.51 -23.63 4.47
N THR A 459 -20.22 -23.32 4.40
CA THR A 459 -19.64 -22.57 3.27
C THR A 459 -18.46 -23.35 2.69
N ALA A 460 -18.46 -23.47 1.36
CA ALA A 460 -17.30 -23.89 0.58
C ALA A 460 -16.87 -22.74 -0.32
N GLN A 461 -15.60 -22.32 -0.19
CA GLN A 461 -15.02 -21.30 -1.02
C GLN A 461 -13.79 -21.86 -1.74
N GLN A 462 -13.79 -21.73 -3.06
CA GLN A 462 -12.66 -22.11 -3.91
C GLN A 462 -12.17 -20.86 -4.60
N SER A 463 -10.88 -20.58 -4.54
CA SER A 463 -10.30 -19.44 -5.25
C SER A 463 -9.02 -19.84 -5.98
N LEU A 464 -8.86 -19.23 -7.15
CA LEU A 464 -7.69 -19.38 -8.01
C LEU A 464 -7.14 -18.01 -8.35
N GLU A 465 -5.88 -17.78 -8.03
CA GLU A 465 -5.11 -16.63 -8.50
C GLU A 465 -4.02 -17.09 -9.46
N LEU A 466 -3.95 -16.44 -10.63
CA LEU A 466 -2.89 -16.59 -11.61
C LEU A 466 -2.23 -15.23 -11.83
N VAL A 467 -0.91 -15.19 -11.79
CA VAL A 467 -0.11 -14.01 -12.13
C VAL A 467 0.95 -14.44 -13.12
N ASN A 468 0.76 -14.09 -14.38
CA ASN A 468 1.76 -14.32 -15.44
C ASN A 468 2.45 -13.01 -15.78
N GLN A 469 3.76 -13.00 -15.81
CA GLN A 469 4.54 -11.82 -16.12
C GLN A 469 5.62 -12.15 -17.15
N THR A 470 5.72 -11.32 -18.17
CA THR A 470 6.86 -11.30 -19.09
C THR A 470 7.68 -10.04 -18.83
N LEU A 471 8.99 -10.18 -18.87
CA LEU A 471 9.95 -9.10 -18.82
C LEU A 471 10.79 -9.15 -20.09
N ASP A 472 10.94 -8.03 -20.76
CA ASP A 472 11.77 -7.86 -21.97
C ASP A 472 12.63 -6.61 -21.74
N ASN A 473 13.86 -6.83 -21.33
CA ASN A 473 14.85 -5.77 -21.13
C ASN A 473 15.79 -5.72 -22.33
N ARG A 474 16.04 -4.53 -22.85
CA ARG A 474 16.90 -4.31 -24.00
C ARG A 474 17.88 -3.19 -23.75
N ASN A 475 19.16 -3.44 -24.02
CA ASN A 475 20.18 -2.42 -24.24
C ASN A 475 20.49 -2.44 -25.73
N LEU A 476 20.24 -1.32 -26.43
CA LEU A 476 20.55 -1.24 -27.85
C LEU A 476 22.08 -1.16 -28.05
N PRO A 477 22.60 -1.76 -29.14
CA PRO A 477 23.98 -1.58 -29.53
C PRO A 477 24.22 -0.16 -30.03
N TRP A 478 25.42 0.34 -29.83
CA TRP A 478 25.87 1.61 -30.36
C TRP A 478 27.35 1.55 -30.75
N GLU A 479 27.71 2.31 -31.74
CA GLU A 479 29.07 2.47 -32.23
C GLU A 479 29.58 3.88 -31.89
N THR A 480 30.76 4.23 -32.34
CA THR A 480 31.40 5.51 -32.13
C THR A 480 30.46 6.69 -32.31
N PHE A 481 30.42 7.59 -31.36
CA PHE A 481 29.61 8.79 -31.43
C PHE A 481 30.48 10.06 -31.24
N ARG A 482 29.95 11.18 -31.70
CA ARG A 482 30.55 12.49 -31.57
C ARG A 482 29.94 13.23 -30.38
N THR A 483 30.77 13.87 -29.55
CA THR A 483 30.23 14.71 -28.48
C THR A 483 29.52 15.93 -29.08
N PRO A 484 28.43 16.41 -28.49
CA PRO A 484 27.72 17.60 -28.96
C PRO A 484 28.59 18.85 -29.08
N MET A 485 29.64 18.94 -28.27
CA MET A 485 30.61 20.02 -28.24
C MET A 485 31.93 19.70 -28.97
N GLY A 486 32.05 18.54 -29.61
CA GLY A 486 33.30 18.05 -30.19
C GLY A 486 33.89 18.96 -31.24
N ASP A 487 33.08 19.68 -31.97
CA ASP A 487 33.51 20.66 -32.99
C ASP A 487 33.98 22.01 -32.41
N ILE A 488 33.55 22.30 -31.19
CA ILE A 488 33.81 23.60 -30.55
C ILE A 488 35.01 23.50 -29.62
N VAL A 489 35.11 22.43 -28.81
CA VAL A 489 36.16 22.26 -27.81
C VAL A 489 37.26 21.26 -28.21
N GLY A 490 37.27 20.82 -29.45
CA GLY A 490 38.32 19.94 -29.98
C GLY A 490 38.36 18.53 -29.35
N SER A 491 37.34 18.17 -28.58
CA SER A 491 37.24 16.83 -28.01
C SER A 491 36.72 15.88 -29.07
N GLY A 492 37.58 15.15 -29.70
CA GLY A 492 37.29 14.21 -30.78
C GLY A 492 36.20 13.19 -30.47
N ALA A 493 35.96 12.28 -31.39
CA ALA A 493 35.03 11.18 -31.20
C ALA A 493 35.36 10.38 -29.93
N VAL A 494 34.42 10.29 -29.01
CA VAL A 494 34.49 9.37 -27.88
C VAL A 494 33.93 8.05 -28.36
N GLY A 495 34.74 7.03 -28.51
CA GLY A 495 34.31 5.78 -29.10
C GLY A 495 34.66 4.56 -28.29
N SER A 496 33.69 3.82 -27.86
CA SER A 496 33.77 2.37 -27.68
C SER A 496 32.55 1.73 -28.34
N VAL A 497 32.75 0.63 -29.02
CA VAL A 497 31.64 -0.17 -29.54
C VAL A 497 31.04 -0.90 -28.34
N ASN A 498 29.77 -0.63 -28.06
CA ASN A 498 29.00 -1.42 -27.10
C ASN A 498 28.08 -2.37 -27.88
N THR A 499 28.20 -3.65 -27.61
CA THR A 499 27.28 -4.63 -28.13
C THR A 499 26.01 -4.61 -27.27
N GLY A 500 24.87 -4.63 -27.92
CA GLY A 500 23.58 -4.65 -27.21
C GLY A 500 23.37 -5.95 -26.43
N ALA A 501 22.41 -5.91 -25.52
CA ALA A 501 22.03 -7.05 -24.71
C ALA A 501 20.50 -7.16 -24.61
N VAL A 502 19.98 -8.39 -24.51
CA VAL A 502 18.57 -8.71 -24.30
C VAL A 502 18.42 -9.65 -23.12
N GLN A 503 17.51 -9.34 -22.21
CA GLN A 503 17.04 -10.26 -21.18
C GLN A 503 15.54 -10.48 -21.36
N ASN A 504 15.15 -11.72 -21.57
CA ASN A 504 13.75 -12.09 -21.53
C ASN A 504 13.53 -13.03 -20.35
N ARG A 505 12.49 -12.73 -19.56
CA ARG A 505 12.08 -13.57 -18.42
C ARG A 505 10.58 -13.76 -18.46
N TYR A 506 10.15 -14.97 -18.22
CA TYR A 506 8.77 -15.32 -17.96
C TYR A 506 8.64 -15.83 -16.53
N THR A 507 7.67 -15.31 -15.80
CA THR A 507 7.32 -15.80 -14.47
C THR A 507 5.83 -16.12 -14.44
N SER A 508 5.48 -17.24 -13.83
CA SER A 508 4.11 -17.66 -13.60
C SER A 508 3.93 -18.06 -12.15
N SER A 509 3.00 -17.41 -11.47
CA SER A 509 2.60 -17.74 -10.10
C SER A 509 1.15 -18.20 -10.12
N TYR A 510 0.91 -19.33 -9.51
CA TYR A 510 -0.38 -19.94 -9.37
C TYR A 510 -0.66 -20.19 -7.90
N GLN A 511 -1.77 -19.67 -7.38
CA GLN A 511 -2.24 -19.92 -6.02
C GLN A 511 -3.68 -20.44 -6.04
N TYR A 512 -3.89 -21.63 -5.51
CA TYR A 512 -5.19 -22.21 -5.30
C TYR A 512 -5.49 -22.29 -3.81
N ASN A 513 -6.67 -21.80 -3.40
CA ASN A 513 -7.15 -21.91 -2.02
C ASN A 513 -8.50 -22.61 -2.01
N LEU A 514 -8.65 -23.54 -1.07
CA LEU A 514 -9.87 -24.24 -0.76
C LEU A 514 -10.18 -24.02 0.72
N ILE A 515 -11.35 -23.50 1.03
CA ILE A 515 -11.77 -23.16 2.39
C ILE A 515 -13.16 -23.75 2.61
N HIS A 516 -13.31 -24.57 3.65
CA HIS A 516 -14.59 -25.08 4.09
C HIS A 516 -14.86 -24.61 5.52
N THR A 517 -16.06 -24.11 5.78
CA THR A 517 -16.45 -23.66 7.12
C THR A 517 -17.85 -24.18 7.47
N ALA A 518 -18.03 -24.48 8.76
CA ALA A 518 -19.32 -24.72 9.37
C ALA A 518 -19.52 -23.72 10.50
N GLU A 519 -20.50 -22.85 10.38
CA GLU A 519 -20.85 -21.82 11.35
C GLU A 519 -22.22 -22.16 11.97
N TYR A 520 -22.27 -22.17 13.30
CA TYR A 520 -23.50 -22.31 14.05
C TYR A 520 -23.75 -21.08 14.91
N ARG A 521 -24.77 -20.33 14.58
CA ARG A 521 -25.17 -19.10 15.28
C ARG A 521 -26.58 -19.25 15.86
N LYS A 522 -26.68 -19.09 17.18
CA LYS A 522 -27.96 -19.22 17.89
C LYS A 522 -28.07 -18.28 19.08
N GLY A 523 -29.24 -17.65 19.20
CA GLY A 523 -29.63 -16.85 20.36
C GLY A 523 -30.54 -17.66 21.29
N PHE A 524 -30.28 -17.62 22.59
CA PHE A 524 -31.07 -18.25 23.68
C PHE A 524 -31.39 -17.22 24.74
N GLY A 525 -32.51 -16.49 24.57
CA GLY A 525 -32.84 -15.35 25.44
C GLY A 525 -31.77 -14.26 25.35
N ASN A 526 -31.05 -14.04 26.45
CA ASN A 526 -29.98 -13.02 26.54
C ASN A 526 -28.60 -13.53 26.12
N HIS A 527 -28.49 -14.79 25.76
CA HIS A 527 -27.24 -15.46 25.38
C HIS A 527 -27.19 -15.61 23.84
N ASN A 528 -26.11 -15.16 23.22
CA ASN A 528 -25.85 -15.42 21.82
C ASN A 528 -24.53 -16.16 21.69
N ILE A 529 -24.54 -17.25 20.93
CA ILE A 529 -23.37 -18.08 20.66
C ILE A 529 -23.18 -18.13 19.14
N ASP A 530 -21.92 -17.98 18.71
CA ASP A 530 -21.48 -18.15 17.34
C ASP A 530 -20.21 -19.01 17.36
N VAL A 531 -20.28 -20.20 16.77
CA VAL A 531 -19.17 -21.15 16.67
C VAL A 531 -18.89 -21.38 15.21
N LEU A 532 -17.65 -21.18 14.82
CA LEU A 532 -17.18 -21.50 13.48
C LEU A 532 -16.05 -22.52 13.58
N VAL A 533 -16.11 -23.54 12.76
CA VAL A 533 -15.04 -24.52 12.55
C VAL A 533 -14.73 -24.56 11.07
N GLY A 534 -13.46 -24.65 10.70
CA GLY A 534 -13.10 -24.70 9.31
C GLY A 534 -11.75 -25.33 9.02
N GLU A 535 -11.55 -25.60 7.74
CA GLU A 535 -10.28 -26.02 7.17
C GLU A 535 -9.91 -25.14 5.99
N GLU A 536 -8.61 -24.98 5.75
CA GLU A 536 -8.05 -24.27 4.60
C GLU A 536 -6.89 -25.08 4.02
N THR A 537 -6.93 -25.29 2.71
CA THR A 537 -5.80 -25.82 1.94
C THR A 537 -5.37 -24.78 0.94
N ARG A 538 -4.07 -24.46 0.91
CA ARG A 538 -3.43 -23.57 -0.06
C ARG A 538 -2.31 -24.28 -0.79
N ILE A 539 -2.29 -24.15 -2.10
CA ILE A 539 -1.21 -24.61 -2.97
C ILE A 539 -0.69 -23.43 -3.76
N THR A 540 0.59 -23.13 -3.61
CA THR A 540 1.28 -22.11 -4.40
C THR A 540 2.34 -22.80 -5.27
N LYS A 541 2.36 -22.47 -6.56
CA LYS A 541 3.39 -22.90 -7.50
C LYS A 541 3.93 -21.70 -8.21
N ASP A 542 5.24 -21.55 -8.21
CA ASP A 542 5.92 -20.52 -8.96
C ASP A 542 6.84 -21.19 -9.99
N TRP A 543 6.86 -20.64 -11.18
CA TRP A 543 7.76 -21.05 -12.24
C TRP A 543 8.38 -19.81 -12.89
N GLN A 544 9.67 -19.88 -13.11
CA GLN A 544 10.45 -18.84 -13.75
C GLN A 544 11.34 -19.44 -14.82
N PHE A 545 11.30 -18.84 -16.00
CA PHE A 545 12.18 -19.17 -17.10
C PHE A 545 12.74 -17.88 -17.71
N GLY A 546 14.04 -17.82 -18.00
CA GLY A 546 14.65 -16.64 -18.55
C GLY A 546 16.00 -16.89 -19.19
N ALA A 547 16.40 -15.94 -20.04
CA ALA A 547 17.71 -15.91 -20.67
C ALA A 547 18.20 -14.47 -20.82
N PHE A 548 19.51 -14.28 -20.65
CA PHE A 548 20.23 -13.06 -20.93
C PHE A 548 21.27 -13.33 -22.00
N VAL A 549 21.24 -12.52 -23.05
CA VAL A 549 22.12 -12.69 -24.23
C VAL A 549 22.73 -11.35 -24.61
N GLU A 550 24.03 -11.33 -24.79
CA GLU A 550 24.82 -10.17 -25.22
C GLU A 550 25.36 -10.33 -26.65
N GLY A 551 26.02 -9.29 -27.13
CA GLY A 551 26.69 -9.33 -28.43
C GLY A 551 25.79 -9.00 -29.62
N HIS A 552 24.69 -8.27 -29.38
CA HIS A 552 23.85 -7.74 -30.47
C HIS A 552 24.57 -6.57 -31.15
N LYS A 553 24.62 -6.59 -32.47
CA LYS A 553 25.25 -5.54 -33.28
C LYS A 553 24.27 -4.63 -33.99
N ASP A 554 23.02 -5.01 -34.11
CA ASP A 554 21.98 -4.26 -34.82
C ASP A 554 20.77 -4.01 -33.90
N ALA A 555 20.44 -2.74 -33.69
CA ALA A 555 19.31 -2.31 -32.83
C ALA A 555 17.94 -2.82 -33.33
N ARG A 556 17.83 -3.18 -34.62
CA ARG A 556 16.60 -3.74 -35.21
C ARG A 556 16.43 -5.23 -34.91
N LEU A 557 17.52 -5.92 -34.55
CA LEU A 557 17.57 -7.38 -34.34
C LEU A 557 17.79 -7.73 -32.87
N MET A 558 17.06 -7.07 -31.97
CA MET A 558 17.13 -7.30 -30.53
C MET A 558 16.27 -8.52 -30.12
N LYS A 559 16.77 -9.72 -30.44
CA LYS A 559 16.17 -11.02 -30.10
C LYS A 559 17.20 -11.88 -29.37
N ILE A 560 16.76 -12.76 -28.47
CA ILE A 560 17.64 -13.73 -27.79
C ILE A 560 18.50 -14.51 -28.83
N THR A 561 17.93 -14.86 -29.97
CA THR A 561 18.60 -15.64 -31.03
C THR A 561 19.59 -14.85 -31.88
N SER A 562 19.67 -13.52 -31.69
CA SER A 562 20.52 -12.64 -32.53
C SER A 562 21.79 -12.18 -31.80
N GLY A 563 21.91 -12.47 -30.52
CA GLY A 563 23.14 -12.20 -29.76
C GLY A 563 24.18 -13.29 -29.94
N THR A 564 25.43 -13.00 -29.66
CA THR A 564 26.57 -13.91 -29.88
C THR A 564 27.11 -14.52 -28.59
N THR A 565 26.74 -13.99 -27.41
CA THR A 565 27.28 -14.43 -26.12
C THR A 565 26.14 -14.78 -25.15
N VAL A 566 26.13 -16.01 -24.68
CA VAL A 566 25.22 -16.54 -23.67
C VAL A 566 26.08 -17.05 -22.49
N ASN A 567 25.85 -16.52 -21.30
CA ASN A 567 26.45 -17.09 -20.10
C ASN A 567 25.48 -18.10 -19.49
N LEU A 568 25.92 -19.30 -19.21
CA LEU A 568 25.09 -20.34 -18.59
C LEU A 568 24.54 -19.92 -17.21
N SER A 569 25.29 -19.08 -16.49
CA SER A 569 24.86 -18.50 -15.21
C SER A 569 23.67 -17.54 -15.33
N ASP A 570 23.39 -17.05 -16.53
CA ASP A 570 22.33 -16.09 -16.80
C ASP A 570 21.06 -16.76 -17.39
N LEU A 571 21.10 -18.09 -17.52
CA LEU A 571 19.93 -18.88 -17.83
C LEU A 571 19.17 -19.18 -16.53
N GLU A 572 17.88 -18.96 -16.57
CA GLU A 572 16.99 -19.16 -15.42
C GLU A 572 15.96 -20.25 -15.78
N ASP A 573 15.87 -21.29 -14.96
CA ASP A 573 14.77 -22.26 -14.98
C ASP A 573 14.58 -22.74 -13.54
N ALA A 574 13.55 -22.23 -12.88
CA ALA A 574 13.29 -22.51 -11.48
C ALA A 574 11.80 -22.78 -11.25
N GLN A 575 11.52 -23.76 -10.44
CA GLN A 575 10.17 -24.11 -10.02
C GLN A 575 10.12 -24.30 -8.50
N THR A 576 9.09 -23.75 -7.89
CA THR A 576 8.81 -23.97 -6.48
C THR A 576 7.36 -24.39 -6.27
N LYS A 577 7.13 -25.19 -5.23
CA LYS A 577 5.80 -25.57 -4.80
C LYS A 577 5.72 -25.52 -3.28
N VAL A 578 4.75 -24.79 -2.77
CA VAL A 578 4.46 -24.69 -1.34
C VAL A 578 3.02 -25.15 -1.10
N VAL A 579 2.83 -26.00 -0.12
CA VAL A 579 1.51 -26.45 0.34
C VAL A 579 1.36 -26.07 1.80
N ALA A 580 0.22 -25.50 2.14
CA ALA A 580 -0.16 -25.20 3.51
C ALA A 580 -1.56 -25.74 3.78
N ASN A 581 -1.73 -26.41 4.94
CA ASN A 581 -3.00 -26.93 5.42
C ASN A 581 -3.27 -26.38 6.81
N SER A 582 -4.52 -26.04 7.09
CA SER A 582 -4.89 -25.40 8.35
C SER A 582 -6.24 -25.91 8.84
N LEU A 583 -6.34 -26.08 10.15
CA LEU A 583 -7.59 -26.36 10.86
C LEU A 583 -7.82 -25.24 11.86
N PHE A 584 -9.03 -24.69 11.93
CA PHE A 584 -9.31 -23.58 12.82
C PHE A 584 -10.73 -23.64 13.40
N ALA A 585 -10.87 -23.02 14.58
CA ALA A 585 -12.15 -22.84 15.23
C ALA A 585 -12.22 -21.49 15.93
N THR A 586 -13.41 -20.87 15.97
CA THR A 586 -13.71 -19.70 16.78
C THR A 586 -14.95 -19.93 17.62
N LEU A 587 -14.95 -19.32 18.79
CA LEU A 587 -16.10 -19.22 19.67
C LEU A 587 -16.34 -17.74 19.98
N GLU A 588 -17.54 -17.27 19.70
CA GLU A 588 -18.03 -15.98 20.14
C GLU A 588 -19.24 -16.18 21.04
N TYR A 589 -19.20 -15.52 22.15
CA TYR A 589 -20.28 -15.55 23.09
C TYR A 589 -20.58 -14.11 23.54
N ASN A 590 -21.83 -13.72 23.57
CA ASN A 590 -22.22 -12.49 24.24
C ASN A 590 -23.42 -12.72 25.15
N PHE A 591 -23.41 -12.01 26.27
CA PHE A 591 -24.50 -11.94 27.23
C PHE A 591 -25.11 -10.56 27.26
N ASN A 592 -26.41 -10.47 26.97
CA ASN A 592 -27.18 -9.22 26.93
C ASN A 592 -26.61 -8.16 25.96
N GLU A 593 -25.79 -8.58 24.99
CA GLU A 593 -25.01 -7.66 24.15
C GLU A 593 -24.14 -6.66 24.98
N LYS A 594 -23.81 -7.01 26.24
CA LYS A 594 -22.98 -6.21 27.15
C LYS A 594 -21.59 -6.79 27.34
N TYR A 595 -21.52 -8.10 27.55
CA TYR A 595 -20.29 -8.83 27.82
C TYR A 595 -20.02 -9.74 26.65
N TYR A 596 -18.87 -9.57 26.03
CA TYR A 596 -18.47 -10.37 24.86
C TYR A 596 -17.22 -11.16 25.22
N LEU A 597 -17.19 -12.40 24.80
CA LEU A 597 -16.04 -13.30 24.82
C LEU A 597 -15.76 -13.74 23.40
N TYR A 598 -14.52 -13.63 22.99
CA TYR A 598 -14.01 -14.18 21.75
C TYR A 598 -12.85 -15.11 22.04
N SER A 599 -12.83 -16.29 21.41
CA SER A 599 -11.70 -17.22 21.45
C SER A 599 -11.50 -17.80 20.07
N SER A 600 -10.25 -18.02 19.69
CA SER A 600 -9.89 -18.73 18.48
C SER A 600 -8.71 -19.66 18.71
N ILE A 601 -8.69 -20.76 17.99
CA ILE A 601 -7.56 -21.67 17.87
C ILE A 601 -7.37 -22.05 16.41
N ARG A 602 -6.12 -22.08 15.96
CA ARG A 602 -5.76 -22.48 14.61
C ARG A 602 -4.46 -23.30 14.64
N ARG A 603 -4.42 -24.36 13.87
CA ARG A 603 -3.23 -25.17 13.65
C ARG A 603 -2.88 -25.16 12.17
N ASP A 604 -1.72 -24.59 11.86
CA ASP A 604 -1.21 -24.43 10.50
C ASP A 604 -0.03 -25.36 10.25
N GLY A 605 -0.04 -26.02 9.09
CA GLY A 605 1.09 -26.78 8.58
C GLY A 605 1.62 -26.19 7.28
N SER A 606 2.94 -26.08 7.13
CA SER A 606 3.59 -25.56 5.92
C SER A 606 4.68 -26.50 5.44
N SER A 607 4.72 -26.77 4.13
CA SER A 607 5.76 -27.59 3.51
C SER A 607 7.15 -26.94 3.48
N LYS A 608 7.27 -25.68 3.92
CA LYS A 608 8.55 -24.97 4.05
C LYS A 608 9.39 -25.44 5.23
N PHE A 609 8.80 -26.20 6.15
CA PHE A 609 9.46 -26.69 7.36
C PHE A 609 9.59 -28.22 7.33
N ALA A 610 10.59 -28.72 8.05
CA ALA A 610 10.81 -30.16 8.22
C ALA A 610 9.59 -30.83 8.87
N PRO A 611 9.36 -32.14 8.63
CA PRO A 611 8.15 -32.86 9.12
C PRO A 611 7.86 -32.66 10.61
N ASP A 612 8.89 -32.65 11.46
CA ASP A 612 8.75 -32.56 12.92
C ASP A 612 8.46 -31.10 13.38
N HIS A 613 8.75 -30.12 12.57
CA HIS A 613 8.57 -28.68 12.86
C HIS A 613 7.51 -28.00 11.96
N ARG A 614 6.83 -28.77 11.14
CA ARG A 614 5.88 -28.32 10.12
C ARG A 614 4.63 -27.65 10.69
N TRP A 615 4.19 -28.07 11.88
CA TRP A 615 2.93 -27.64 12.46
C TRP A 615 3.12 -26.58 13.54
N GLY A 616 2.49 -25.42 13.36
CA GLY A 616 2.36 -24.36 14.35
C GLY A 616 0.94 -24.26 14.89
N THR A 617 0.78 -23.99 16.18
CA THR A 617 -0.53 -23.75 16.81
C THR A 617 -0.59 -22.32 17.31
N PHE A 618 -1.65 -21.60 16.92
CA PHE A 618 -1.89 -20.22 17.25
C PHE A 618 -3.27 -20.07 17.88
N TRP A 619 -3.41 -19.14 18.81
CA TRP A 619 -4.66 -18.96 19.53
C TRP A 619 -4.84 -17.52 19.97
N SER A 620 -6.08 -17.13 20.27
CA SER A 620 -6.38 -15.84 20.88
C SER A 620 -7.56 -15.95 21.85
N LEU A 621 -7.54 -15.05 22.82
CA LEU A 621 -8.63 -14.84 23.76
C LEU A 621 -8.86 -13.32 23.88
N GLY A 622 -10.11 -12.92 23.81
CA GLY A 622 -10.50 -11.53 23.96
C GLY A 622 -11.82 -11.36 24.72
N VAL A 623 -11.90 -10.31 25.49
CA VAL A 623 -13.12 -9.90 26.18
C VAL A 623 -13.44 -8.46 25.87
N LYS A 624 -14.74 -8.13 25.78
CA LYS A 624 -15.22 -6.76 25.62
C LYS A 624 -16.39 -6.54 26.55
N TRP A 625 -16.36 -5.39 27.21
CA TRP A 625 -17.44 -4.89 28.03
C TRP A 625 -18.03 -3.63 27.42
N ASP A 626 -19.32 -3.67 27.10
CA ASP A 626 -20.09 -2.51 26.66
C ASP A 626 -20.68 -1.81 27.89
N ALA A 627 -19.85 -0.93 28.47
CA ALA A 627 -20.15 -0.27 29.73
C ALA A 627 -21.36 0.66 29.62
N LYS A 628 -21.62 1.25 28.43
CA LYS A 628 -22.78 2.14 28.24
C LYS A 628 -24.11 1.43 28.46
N LYS A 629 -24.19 0.12 28.25
CA LYS A 629 -25.42 -0.66 28.44
C LYS A 629 -25.68 -1.03 29.90
N GLU A 630 -24.79 -0.66 30.81
CA GLU A 630 -25.01 -0.85 32.26
C GLU A 630 -26.06 0.10 32.84
N SER A 631 -26.75 -0.37 33.85
CA SER A 631 -27.84 0.41 34.46
C SER A 631 -27.39 1.78 34.97
N PHE A 632 -26.16 1.90 35.49
CA PHE A 632 -25.60 3.14 36.01
C PHE A 632 -25.13 4.12 34.92
N LEU A 633 -24.93 3.68 33.66
CA LEU A 633 -24.52 4.54 32.54
C LEU A 633 -25.63 4.71 31.52
N LYS A 634 -26.64 3.82 31.48
CA LYS A 634 -27.68 3.78 30.46
C LYS A 634 -28.39 5.14 30.30
N ASP A 635 -28.68 5.83 31.39
CA ASP A 635 -29.42 7.08 31.40
C ASP A 635 -28.53 8.33 31.26
N VAL A 636 -27.23 8.18 31.13
CA VAL A 636 -26.28 9.29 30.91
C VAL A 636 -26.41 9.76 29.46
N SER A 637 -27.12 10.83 29.18
CA SER A 637 -27.55 11.29 27.85
C SER A 637 -26.37 11.80 27.00
N TRP A 638 -25.34 12.37 27.59
CA TRP A 638 -24.15 12.87 26.85
C TRP A 638 -23.21 11.76 26.41
N LEU A 639 -23.26 10.58 27.06
CA LEU A 639 -22.44 9.41 26.71
C LEU A 639 -23.30 8.46 25.87
N ASN A 640 -22.99 8.35 24.57
CA ASN A 640 -23.74 7.52 23.62
C ASN A 640 -23.21 6.10 23.57
N ASP A 641 -21.89 5.93 23.66
CA ASP A 641 -21.21 4.63 23.73
C ASP A 641 -19.99 4.71 24.64
N LEU A 642 -19.72 3.61 25.33
CA LEU A 642 -18.48 3.37 26.06
C LEU A 642 -18.24 1.88 26.12
N SER A 643 -17.15 1.43 25.53
CA SER A 643 -16.74 0.03 25.60
C SER A 643 -15.24 -0.12 25.86
N VAL A 644 -14.89 -1.17 26.57
CA VAL A 644 -13.50 -1.55 26.89
C VAL A 644 -13.27 -2.96 26.39
N SER A 645 -12.17 -3.18 25.65
CA SER A 645 -11.76 -4.49 25.16
C SER A 645 -10.34 -4.83 25.59
N LEU A 646 -10.12 -6.08 25.89
CA LEU A 646 -8.80 -6.62 26.22
C LEU A 646 -8.61 -7.91 25.45
N ASN A 647 -7.50 -8.07 24.77
CA ASN A 647 -7.19 -9.32 24.08
C ASN A 647 -5.69 -9.63 24.11
N TYR A 648 -5.42 -10.94 24.06
CA TYR A 648 -4.09 -11.50 23.92
C TYR A 648 -4.16 -12.74 23.04
N GLY A 649 -3.10 -12.98 22.29
CA GLY A 649 -2.96 -14.21 21.49
C GLY A 649 -1.67 -14.25 20.71
N THR A 650 -1.50 -15.32 19.96
CA THR A 650 -0.32 -15.58 19.15
C THR A 650 -0.70 -15.75 17.68
N THR A 651 0.16 -15.26 16.81
CA THR A 651 0.11 -15.48 15.36
C THR A 651 1.48 -15.93 14.88
N GLY A 652 1.57 -16.61 13.75
CA GLY A 652 2.84 -17.05 13.19
C GLY A 652 3.17 -16.40 11.86
N SER A 653 4.36 -16.72 11.33
CA SER A 653 4.78 -16.39 9.97
C SER A 653 5.58 -17.56 9.37
N ASP A 654 5.26 -17.93 8.12
CA ASP A 654 6.05 -18.82 7.26
C ASP A 654 6.69 -18.02 6.10
N ALA A 655 6.73 -16.72 6.21
CA ALA A 655 7.25 -15.86 5.14
C ALA A 655 8.78 -15.90 5.03
N GLY A 656 9.47 -16.21 6.14
CA GLY A 656 10.93 -16.18 6.22
C GLY A 656 11.62 -17.18 5.31
N PRO A 657 11.36 -18.49 5.43
CA PRO A 657 12.13 -19.46 4.67
C PRO A 657 11.67 -19.57 3.22
N GLY A 658 12.62 -19.90 2.33
CA GLY A 658 12.34 -20.35 0.99
C GLY A 658 11.55 -21.66 0.96
N ALA A 659 11.07 -22.05 -0.22
CA ALA A 659 10.22 -23.28 -0.37
C ALA A 659 10.91 -24.55 0.11
N TYR A 660 12.26 -24.59 0.05
CA TYR A 660 13.08 -25.77 0.34
C TYR A 660 14.25 -25.44 1.29
N GLU A 661 14.13 -24.37 2.07
CA GLU A 661 15.20 -23.82 2.90
C GLU A 661 15.72 -24.80 3.98
N TYR A 662 14.86 -25.69 4.48
CA TYR A 662 15.29 -26.68 5.48
C TYR A 662 16.11 -27.84 4.89
N PHE A 663 16.11 -28.02 3.57
CA PHE A 663 16.92 -29.03 2.91
C PHE A 663 18.37 -28.57 2.71
N GLY A 664 19.31 -29.52 2.69
CA GLY A 664 20.61 -29.32 2.07
C GLY A 664 20.45 -29.34 0.55
N LEU A 665 20.83 -28.25 -0.12
CA LEU A 665 20.67 -28.13 -1.57
C LEU A 665 22.03 -28.19 -2.26
N TYR A 666 22.02 -28.83 -3.44
CA TYR A 666 23.12 -28.78 -4.37
C TYR A 666 22.79 -27.77 -5.47
N GLY A 667 23.79 -27.03 -5.90
CA GLY A 667 23.68 -26.08 -6.98
C GLY A 667 24.81 -26.25 -7.98
N GLN A 668 24.70 -25.55 -9.08
CA GLN A 668 25.81 -25.44 -10.05
C GLN A 668 26.98 -24.76 -9.38
N GLY A 669 28.12 -25.45 -9.34
CA GLY A 669 29.40 -24.90 -8.90
C GLY A 669 30.14 -24.22 -10.04
N SER A 670 31.37 -23.77 -9.76
CA SER A 670 32.27 -23.23 -10.78
C SER A 670 32.58 -24.27 -11.85
N LEU A 671 32.81 -23.83 -13.08
CA LEU A 671 33.22 -24.73 -14.14
C LEU A 671 34.59 -25.31 -13.83
N TYR A 672 34.74 -26.62 -13.94
CA TYR A 672 36.02 -27.31 -13.88
C TYR A 672 36.33 -27.89 -15.25
N ASN A 673 37.41 -27.43 -15.86
CA ASN A 673 37.78 -27.83 -17.23
C ASN A 673 36.65 -27.71 -18.25
N GLY A 674 35.87 -26.63 -18.20
CA GLY A 674 34.73 -26.40 -19.09
C GLY A 674 33.47 -27.24 -18.78
N GLN A 675 33.50 -28.09 -17.74
CA GLN A 675 32.37 -28.92 -17.32
C GLN A 675 31.68 -28.31 -16.08
N THR A 676 30.36 -28.36 -16.05
CA THR A 676 29.58 -27.95 -14.89
C THR A 676 29.86 -28.85 -13.69
N THR A 677 30.21 -28.26 -12.57
CA THR A 677 30.34 -29.00 -11.30
C THR A 677 29.10 -28.83 -10.45
N LEU A 678 28.82 -29.80 -9.58
CA LEU A 678 27.85 -29.70 -8.51
C LEU A 678 28.55 -29.37 -7.21
N GLY A 679 28.07 -28.33 -6.54
CA GLY A 679 28.52 -27.93 -5.20
C GLY A 679 27.38 -27.92 -4.22
N ILE A 680 27.66 -27.99 -2.93
CA ILE A 680 26.66 -27.78 -1.90
C ILE A 680 26.33 -26.28 -1.89
N ALA A 681 25.10 -25.91 -2.22
CA ALA A 681 24.66 -24.52 -2.27
C ALA A 681 24.14 -24.04 -0.93
N GLN A 682 23.61 -24.95 -0.09
CA GLN A 682 22.95 -24.62 1.15
C GLN A 682 23.09 -25.74 2.17
N ALA A 683 23.40 -25.38 3.41
CA ALA A 683 23.41 -26.29 4.55
C ALA A 683 21.97 -26.64 4.97
N ALA A 684 21.72 -27.93 5.30
CA ALA A 684 20.44 -28.33 5.84
C ALA A 684 20.19 -27.75 7.23
N ASN A 685 18.96 -27.30 7.50
CA ASN A 685 18.49 -26.94 8.83
C ASN A 685 17.12 -27.55 9.11
N TYR A 686 17.10 -28.77 9.64
CA TYR A 686 15.87 -29.49 9.99
C TYR A 686 15.17 -28.93 11.25
N MET A 687 15.82 -28.02 11.99
CA MET A 687 15.25 -27.36 13.19
C MET A 687 14.45 -26.10 12.84
N LEU A 688 14.45 -25.69 11.56
CA LEU A 688 13.78 -24.50 11.10
C LEU A 688 12.26 -24.58 11.36
N THR A 689 11.72 -23.58 12.05
CA THR A 689 10.34 -23.52 12.49
C THR A 689 9.71 -22.14 12.31
N TRP A 690 8.47 -22.01 12.71
CA TRP A 690 7.65 -20.81 12.60
C TRP A 690 8.22 -19.63 13.38
N GLU A 691 8.25 -18.45 12.75
CA GLU A 691 8.33 -17.19 13.47
C GLU A 691 7.00 -16.97 14.22
N LYS A 692 7.04 -16.39 15.42
CA LYS A 692 5.86 -16.18 16.26
C LYS A 692 5.76 -14.73 16.72
N VAL A 693 4.53 -14.21 16.80
CA VAL A 693 4.24 -12.90 17.38
C VAL A 693 3.15 -13.02 18.43
N GLY A 694 3.52 -12.79 19.69
CA GLY A 694 2.56 -12.62 20.78
C GLY A 694 2.06 -11.18 20.80
N LYS A 695 0.73 -10.98 20.73
CA LYS A 695 0.09 -9.68 20.61
C LYS A 695 -0.84 -9.42 21.79
N PHE A 696 -0.60 -8.35 22.53
CA PHE A 696 -1.46 -7.83 23.59
C PHE A 696 -2.09 -6.52 23.11
N ASN A 697 -3.39 -6.33 23.33
CA ASN A 697 -4.09 -5.09 23.03
C ASN A 697 -5.15 -4.76 24.08
N LEU A 698 -5.17 -3.52 24.54
CA LEU A 698 -6.21 -2.90 25.37
C LEU A 698 -6.84 -1.76 24.57
N GLY A 699 -8.15 -1.83 24.31
CA GLY A 699 -8.90 -0.86 23.55
C GLY A 699 -10.00 -0.19 24.37
N ILE A 700 -10.20 1.12 24.16
CA ILE A 700 -11.29 1.91 24.74
C ILE A 700 -11.96 2.65 23.59
N ASN A 701 -13.27 2.44 23.43
CA ASN A 701 -14.12 3.20 22.53
C ASN A 701 -15.11 4.04 23.31
N ALA A 702 -15.24 5.31 22.96
CA ALA A 702 -16.24 6.20 23.55
C ALA A 702 -16.89 7.04 22.43
N ARG A 703 -18.19 7.28 22.57
CA ARG A 703 -18.92 8.28 21.78
C ARG A 703 -19.69 9.20 22.70
N VAL A 704 -19.45 10.50 22.53
CA VAL A 704 -20.05 11.52 23.39
C VAL A 704 -20.76 12.59 22.57
N PHE A 705 -21.86 13.12 23.13
CA PHE A 705 -22.72 14.15 22.52
C PHE A 705 -23.25 13.79 21.13
N ASP A 706 -23.28 12.51 20.78
CA ASP A 706 -23.63 11.97 19.46
C ASP A 706 -22.77 12.53 18.29
N ARG A 707 -21.64 13.17 18.62
CA ARG A 707 -20.80 13.90 17.65
C ARG A 707 -19.32 13.57 17.72
N LEU A 708 -18.81 13.28 18.91
CA LEU A 708 -17.39 13.00 19.11
C LEU A 708 -17.18 11.52 19.38
N GLY A 709 -16.54 10.82 18.45
CA GLY A 709 -16.03 9.47 18.62
C GLY A 709 -14.55 9.48 18.97
N VAL A 710 -14.15 8.65 19.93
CA VAL A 710 -12.74 8.45 20.33
C VAL A 710 -12.47 6.98 20.47
N ASN A 711 -11.43 6.48 19.80
CA ASN A 711 -10.94 5.12 19.94
C ASN A 711 -9.46 5.16 20.32
N VAL A 712 -9.09 4.54 21.44
CA VAL A 712 -7.71 4.45 21.90
C VAL A 712 -7.32 3.00 22.07
N ASN A 713 -6.16 2.61 21.54
CA ASN A 713 -5.58 1.28 21.71
C ASN A 713 -4.16 1.40 22.26
N VAL A 714 -3.84 0.56 23.24
CA VAL A 714 -2.47 0.36 23.75
C VAL A 714 -2.07 -1.07 23.46
N TYR A 715 -0.88 -1.27 22.87
CA TYR A 715 -0.45 -2.59 22.44
C TYR A 715 0.99 -2.92 22.78
N LYS A 716 1.28 -4.23 22.85
CA LYS A 716 2.62 -4.80 22.93
C LYS A 716 2.67 -6.07 22.09
N ASN A 717 3.51 -6.05 21.07
CA ASN A 717 3.78 -7.18 20.20
C ASN A 717 5.20 -7.68 20.49
N LYS A 718 5.35 -8.97 20.79
CA LYS A 718 6.67 -9.63 20.96
C LYS A 718 6.86 -10.66 19.86
N SER A 719 7.82 -10.43 18.98
CA SER A 719 8.28 -11.39 17.98
C SER A 719 9.37 -12.28 18.59
N THR A 720 9.25 -13.59 18.40
CA THR A 720 10.23 -14.60 18.83
C THR A 720 10.50 -15.58 17.72
N ASP A 721 11.57 -16.35 17.85
CA ASP A 721 11.97 -17.34 16.85
C ASP A 721 12.15 -16.71 15.44
N MET A 722 12.60 -15.44 15.36
CA MET A 722 12.77 -14.75 14.08
C MET A 722 13.82 -15.44 13.23
N ILE A 723 13.52 -15.57 11.93
CA ILE A 723 14.39 -16.23 10.97
C ILE A 723 15.40 -15.21 10.42
N MET A 724 16.69 -15.57 10.55
CA MET A 724 17.80 -14.73 10.11
C MET A 724 18.92 -15.58 9.51
N ASP A 725 19.72 -14.93 8.65
CA ASP A 725 21.03 -15.46 8.23
C ASP A 725 21.99 -15.44 9.42
N VAL A 726 22.49 -16.60 9.75
CA VAL A 726 23.49 -16.81 10.80
C VAL A 726 24.85 -17.02 10.13
N PRO A 727 25.83 -16.11 10.32
CA PRO A 727 27.17 -16.33 9.78
C PRO A 727 27.81 -17.57 10.39
N TYR A 728 28.35 -18.44 9.53
CA TYR A 728 29.10 -19.62 9.95
C TYR A 728 30.60 -19.38 9.90
N SER A 729 31.35 -20.14 10.65
CA SER A 729 32.80 -20.20 10.48
C SER A 729 33.12 -20.73 9.08
N PHE A 730 34.06 -20.11 8.37
CA PHE A 730 34.53 -20.59 7.06
C PHE A 730 35.00 -22.06 7.08
N THR A 731 35.35 -22.59 8.24
CA THR A 731 35.74 -24.01 8.41
C THR A 731 34.58 -24.96 8.16
N THR A 732 33.31 -24.48 8.17
CA THR A 732 32.13 -25.29 7.85
C THR A 732 31.93 -25.47 6.34
N GLY A 733 32.62 -24.68 5.51
CA GLY A 733 32.41 -24.65 4.07
C GLY A 733 31.24 -23.77 3.62
N PHE A 734 30.54 -23.12 4.57
CA PHE A 734 29.43 -22.21 4.30
C PHE A 734 29.71 -20.82 4.87
N SER A 735 29.25 -19.77 4.17
CA SER A 735 29.36 -18.40 4.66
C SER A 735 28.27 -18.08 5.70
N ALA A 736 27.07 -18.60 5.50
CA ALA A 736 25.93 -18.43 6.39
C ALA A 736 24.92 -19.59 6.25
N GLY A 737 24.03 -19.70 7.19
CA GLY A 737 22.86 -20.56 7.12
C GLY A 737 21.65 -19.86 7.78
N VAL A 738 20.44 -20.30 7.50
CA VAL A 738 19.20 -19.71 8.01
C VAL A 738 18.81 -20.39 9.32
N GLY A 739 18.43 -19.59 10.33
CA GLY A 739 18.00 -20.15 11.63
C GLY A 739 17.02 -19.26 12.38
N ASN A 740 16.28 -19.84 13.33
CA ASN A 740 15.36 -19.16 14.24
C ASN A 740 16.13 -18.60 15.45
N VAL A 741 16.57 -17.33 15.41
CA VAL A 741 17.61 -16.85 16.33
C VAL A 741 17.47 -15.42 16.81
N GLY A 742 16.30 -14.85 16.78
CA GLY A 742 16.15 -13.47 17.23
C GLY A 742 14.81 -13.18 17.86
N SER A 743 14.76 -12.11 18.64
CA SER A 743 13.53 -11.63 19.26
C SER A 743 13.47 -10.11 19.25
N MET A 744 12.26 -9.55 19.14
CA MET A 744 12.03 -8.11 19.06
C MET A 744 10.69 -7.75 19.71
N VAL A 745 10.57 -6.55 20.24
CA VAL A 745 9.35 -6.02 20.85
C VAL A 745 8.96 -4.72 20.17
N ASN A 746 7.69 -4.61 19.77
CA ASN A 746 7.01 -3.36 19.41
C ASN A 746 6.00 -3.02 20.49
N LYS A 747 6.04 -1.80 21.01
CA LYS A 747 5.07 -1.30 21.99
C LYS A 747 4.64 0.11 21.64
N GLY A 748 3.37 0.41 21.81
CA GLY A 748 2.87 1.71 21.43
C GLY A 748 1.41 1.93 21.76
N PHE A 749 0.91 3.06 21.30
CA PHE A 749 -0.50 3.40 21.38
C PHE A 749 -0.99 3.99 20.05
N GLU A 750 -2.28 3.91 19.85
CA GLU A 750 -3.01 4.46 18.73
C GLU A 750 -4.23 5.19 19.24
N ALA A 751 -4.56 6.33 18.63
CA ALA A 751 -5.80 7.04 18.90
C ALA A 751 -6.43 7.50 17.59
N ASP A 752 -7.73 7.29 17.46
CA ASP A 752 -8.56 7.78 16.37
C ASP A 752 -9.63 8.69 16.96
N VAL A 753 -9.89 9.83 16.33
CA VAL A 753 -10.90 10.80 16.73
C VAL A 753 -11.74 11.15 15.50
N ASP A 754 -13.06 11.10 15.62
CA ASP A 754 -13.99 11.58 14.64
C ASP A 754 -14.97 12.59 15.27
N VAL A 755 -15.23 13.69 14.55
CA VAL A 755 -16.09 14.77 15.04
C VAL A 755 -17.07 15.20 13.94
N ASP A 756 -18.36 15.12 14.22
CA ASP A 756 -19.41 15.78 13.42
C ASP A 756 -19.53 17.24 13.89
N ILE A 757 -18.78 18.17 13.24
CA ILE A 757 -18.77 19.61 13.58
C ILE A 757 -20.13 20.23 13.31
N ILE A 758 -20.68 19.98 12.11
CA ILE A 758 -22.02 20.40 11.70
C ILE A 758 -22.73 19.17 11.13
N LYS A 759 -23.94 18.92 11.62
CA LYS A 759 -24.81 17.86 11.17
C LYS A 759 -26.21 18.42 11.02
N THR A 760 -26.51 18.95 9.82
CA THR A 760 -27.83 19.47 9.47
C THR A 760 -28.28 18.81 8.16
N ARG A 761 -29.50 19.06 7.74
CA ARG A 761 -30.05 18.54 6.50
C ARG A 761 -29.26 18.97 5.25
N ASP A 762 -28.83 20.24 5.21
CA ASP A 762 -28.21 20.85 4.03
C ASP A 762 -26.67 20.89 4.14
N ILE A 763 -26.13 20.81 5.36
CA ILE A 763 -24.69 20.95 5.64
C ILE A 763 -24.26 19.81 6.54
N ARG A 764 -23.26 19.08 6.10
CA ARG A 764 -22.53 18.13 6.94
C ARG A 764 -21.04 18.47 6.90
N TRP A 765 -20.46 18.62 8.07
CA TRP A 765 -19.02 18.86 8.21
C TRP A 765 -18.45 17.92 9.24
N THR A 766 -17.59 17.01 8.79
CA THR A 766 -16.92 16.03 9.64
C THR A 766 -15.42 16.26 9.60
N PHE A 767 -14.79 16.04 10.74
CA PHE A 767 -13.34 16.04 10.89
C PHE A 767 -12.91 14.70 11.49
N LYS A 768 -11.82 14.13 10.97
CA LYS A 768 -11.21 12.90 11.48
C LYS A 768 -9.72 13.11 11.66
N ALA A 769 -9.17 12.56 12.75
CA ALA A 769 -7.74 12.56 12.99
C ALA A 769 -7.32 11.24 13.61
N ASN A 770 -6.09 10.82 13.31
CA ASN A 770 -5.50 9.66 13.94
C ASN A 770 -4.02 9.88 14.23
N VAL A 771 -3.53 9.19 15.25
CA VAL A 771 -2.12 9.17 15.63
C VAL A 771 -1.73 7.77 16.08
N GLY A 772 -0.54 7.35 15.74
CA GLY A 772 0.10 6.15 16.22
C GLY A 772 1.52 6.46 16.70
N TYR A 773 1.88 5.92 17.86
CA TYR A 773 3.24 5.89 18.35
C TYR A 773 3.72 4.46 18.46
N ASN A 774 4.91 4.16 17.96
CA ASN A 774 5.53 2.85 18.06
C ASN A 774 6.99 2.97 18.50
N LYS A 775 7.35 2.23 19.56
CA LYS A 775 8.74 2.01 19.98
C LYS A 775 9.10 0.57 19.71
N ASN A 776 10.16 0.37 18.93
CA ASN A 776 10.73 -0.92 18.59
C ASN A 776 12.01 -1.17 19.38
N GLU A 777 12.28 -2.43 19.77
CA GLU A 777 13.47 -2.81 20.53
C GLU A 777 13.85 -4.27 20.23
N ILE A 778 15.09 -4.49 19.80
CA ILE A 778 15.67 -5.83 19.63
C ILE A 778 15.95 -6.38 21.03
N THR A 779 15.47 -7.58 21.35
CA THR A 779 15.64 -8.18 22.68
C THR A 779 16.58 -9.37 22.68
N GLU A 780 16.88 -9.95 21.51
CA GLU A 780 17.76 -11.11 21.38
C GLU A 780 18.29 -11.20 19.95
N LEU A 781 19.56 -11.61 19.81
CA LEU A 781 20.22 -11.92 18.54
C LEU A 781 20.82 -13.34 18.60
N PHE A 782 21.29 -13.84 17.45
CA PHE A 782 21.83 -15.18 17.29
C PHE A 782 23.06 -15.44 18.18
N ALA A 783 23.20 -16.68 18.65
CA ALA A 783 24.34 -17.17 19.45
C ALA A 783 24.68 -16.33 20.69
N GLY A 784 23.66 -15.66 21.29
CA GLY A 784 23.86 -14.80 22.47
C GLY A 784 24.72 -13.57 22.21
N ARG A 785 24.84 -13.15 20.95
CA ARG A 785 25.57 -11.91 20.58
C ARG A 785 24.79 -10.70 21.00
N ASP A 786 25.49 -9.69 21.50
CA ASP A 786 24.90 -8.40 21.83
C ASP A 786 24.64 -7.54 20.58
N ASN A 787 25.43 -7.75 19.53
CA ASN A 787 25.34 -6.92 18.32
C ASN A 787 25.76 -7.64 17.03
N TYR A 788 25.33 -7.07 15.90
CA TYR A 788 25.66 -7.52 14.55
C TYR A 788 25.63 -6.34 13.56
N THR A 789 26.73 -6.06 12.87
CA THR A 789 26.85 -4.95 11.91
C THR A 789 26.38 -5.38 10.52
N ILE A 790 25.56 -4.54 9.85
CA ILE A 790 25.01 -4.80 8.53
C ILE A 790 25.77 -3.97 7.50
N GLY A 791 26.88 -4.48 7.00
CA GLY A 791 27.63 -3.88 5.89
C GLY A 791 27.80 -2.35 6.00
N ASN A 792 28.06 -1.68 4.87
CA ASN A 792 28.21 -0.22 4.79
C ASN A 792 26.85 0.48 4.64
N THR A 793 25.96 0.30 5.59
CA THR A 793 24.59 0.85 5.54
C THR A 793 24.30 1.89 6.61
N GLY A 794 25.27 2.16 7.49
CA GLY A 794 25.07 2.99 8.68
C GLY A 794 24.15 2.35 9.73
N GLN A 795 23.94 1.04 9.64
CA GLN A 795 23.04 0.30 10.53
C GLN A 795 23.79 -0.85 11.24
N ARG A 796 23.40 -1.07 12.49
CA ARG A 796 23.83 -2.19 13.32
C ARG A 796 22.64 -2.72 14.09
N TYR A 797 22.53 -4.01 14.24
CA TYR A 797 21.60 -4.61 15.18
C TYR A 797 22.27 -4.75 16.54
N GLU A 798 21.62 -4.31 17.59
CA GLU A 798 22.11 -4.41 18.96
C GLU A 798 20.95 -4.63 19.93
N VAL A 799 21.15 -5.52 20.88
CA VAL A 799 20.18 -5.80 21.93
C VAL A 799 19.92 -4.54 22.78
N GLY A 800 18.65 -4.22 23.00
CA GLY A 800 18.22 -2.99 23.67
C GLY A 800 18.06 -1.78 22.77
N ARG A 801 18.44 -1.88 21.48
CA ARG A 801 18.29 -0.80 20.48
C ARG A 801 17.13 -1.04 19.53
N SER A 802 16.73 0.05 18.88
CA SER A 802 15.69 -0.01 17.87
C SER A 802 16.23 -0.52 16.53
N TYR A 803 15.45 -1.37 15.87
CA TYR A 803 15.70 -1.72 14.47
C TYR A 803 15.63 -0.47 13.59
N GLY A 804 16.67 -0.25 12.79
CA GLY A 804 16.73 0.93 11.91
C GLY A 804 17.30 2.19 12.55
N GLU A 805 17.75 2.15 13.79
CA GLU A 805 18.56 3.21 14.39
C GLU A 805 19.92 3.27 13.70
N PHE A 806 20.38 4.50 13.41
CA PHE A 806 21.65 4.70 12.76
C PHE A 806 22.82 4.63 13.75
N TYR A 807 23.87 3.89 13.34
CA TYR A 807 25.14 3.75 14.03
C TYR A 807 26.24 4.29 13.11
N LEU A 808 26.69 5.52 13.35
CA LEU A 808 27.52 6.30 12.42
C LEU A 808 28.67 7.01 13.14
N PRO A 809 29.77 7.28 12.43
CA PRO A 809 30.77 8.22 12.91
C PRO A 809 30.15 9.59 13.20
N ARG A 810 30.52 10.16 14.33
CA ARG A 810 30.03 11.46 14.76
C ARG A 810 30.97 12.56 14.31
N ARG A 811 30.50 13.45 13.43
CA ARG A 811 31.26 14.58 12.92
C ARG A 811 31.34 15.73 13.91
N ALA A 812 32.52 16.32 14.08
CA ALA A 812 32.77 17.49 14.92
C ALA A 812 32.82 18.82 14.12
N GLY A 813 32.70 18.74 12.77
CA GLY A 813 32.81 19.90 11.88
C GLY A 813 34.14 19.98 11.14
N VAL A 814 34.56 21.19 10.83
CA VAL A 814 35.79 21.50 10.09
C VAL A 814 36.67 22.42 10.93
N ASP A 815 37.98 22.13 11.01
CA ASP A 815 38.94 23.00 11.69
C ASP A 815 39.13 24.28 10.87
N PRO A 816 38.79 25.47 11.44
CA PRO A 816 38.96 26.74 10.72
C PRO A 816 40.42 27.10 10.35
N ARG A 817 41.39 26.48 10.98
CA ARG A 817 42.82 26.80 10.78
C ARG A 817 43.38 26.23 9.48
N ASP A 818 42.91 25.02 9.11
CA ASP A 818 43.47 24.27 7.96
C ASP A 818 42.42 23.58 7.09
N GLY A 819 41.13 23.71 7.43
CA GLY A 819 40.05 23.15 6.67
C GLY A 819 39.87 21.63 6.82
N ALA A 820 40.57 21.00 7.78
CA ALA A 820 40.48 19.55 7.98
C ALA A 820 39.15 19.13 8.58
N PRO A 821 38.50 18.05 8.12
CA PRO A 821 37.35 17.46 8.78
C PRO A 821 37.75 16.90 10.15
N MET A 822 36.84 17.00 11.11
CA MET A 822 37.06 16.52 12.48
C MET A 822 35.92 15.61 12.89
N TRP A 823 36.23 14.65 13.75
CA TRP A 823 35.25 13.73 14.33
C TRP A 823 35.38 13.71 15.86
N TYR A 824 34.35 13.28 16.54
CA TYR A 824 34.40 12.92 17.95
C TYR A 824 34.83 11.45 18.07
N ASP A 825 35.77 11.17 18.94
CA ASP A 825 36.05 9.80 19.34
C ASP A 825 34.97 9.30 20.36
N LYS A 826 35.06 8.03 20.76
CA LYS A 826 34.09 7.44 21.71
C LYS A 826 34.21 8.05 23.12
N ASP A 827 35.29 8.73 23.46
CA ASP A 827 35.46 9.45 24.72
C ASP A 827 34.97 10.90 24.63
N GLY A 828 34.52 11.35 23.45
CA GLY A 828 33.99 12.68 23.19
C GLY A 828 35.06 13.71 22.85
N ASN A 829 36.33 13.31 22.64
CA ASN A 829 37.41 14.21 22.22
C ASN A 829 37.33 14.43 20.71
N ILE A 830 37.75 15.64 20.28
CA ILE A 830 37.85 15.96 18.87
C ILE A 830 39.16 15.43 18.28
N THR A 831 39.06 14.72 17.17
CA THR A 831 40.19 14.18 16.43
C THR A 831 40.09 14.47 14.93
N LYS A 832 41.24 14.70 14.27
CA LYS A 832 41.32 14.77 12.80
C LYS A 832 41.62 13.41 12.18
N THR A 833 41.99 12.43 13.00
CA THR A 833 42.29 11.07 12.53
C THR A 833 41.02 10.26 12.58
N PHE A 834 40.45 9.98 11.43
CA PHE A 834 39.26 9.14 11.33
C PHE A 834 39.55 7.70 11.68
N SER A 835 38.69 7.11 12.52
CA SER A 835 38.72 5.69 12.82
C SER A 835 37.24 5.22 12.94
N GLU A 836 36.81 4.32 12.07
CA GLU A 836 35.47 3.76 12.14
C GLU A 836 35.18 3.14 13.51
N GLU A 837 36.14 2.40 14.06
CA GLU A 837 36.03 1.77 15.37
C GLU A 837 35.87 2.79 16.52
N ASN A 838 36.60 3.90 16.47
CA ASN A 838 36.64 4.86 17.58
C ASN A 838 35.68 6.04 17.44
N CYS A 839 35.24 6.36 16.22
CA CYS A 839 34.42 7.54 16.00
C CYS A 839 32.93 7.20 15.83
N THR A 840 32.54 5.91 15.72
CA THR A 840 31.17 5.49 15.48
C THR A 840 30.37 5.35 16.76
N VAL A 841 29.20 5.96 16.80
CA VAL A 841 28.29 5.98 17.95
C VAL A 841 26.84 5.78 17.53
N TRP A 842 26.00 5.45 18.48
CA TRP A 842 24.54 5.46 18.29
C TRP A 842 24.04 6.90 18.20
N THR A 843 23.38 7.24 17.10
CA THR A 843 22.95 8.62 16.82
C THR A 843 21.62 8.98 17.53
N GLY A 844 20.89 8.00 18.01
CA GLY A 844 19.50 8.20 18.50
C GLY A 844 18.50 8.52 17.38
N LYS A 845 18.93 8.54 16.12
CA LYS A 845 18.11 8.86 14.94
C LYS A 845 17.74 7.57 14.20
N ASN A 846 16.49 7.47 13.73
CA ASN A 846 15.95 6.23 13.17
C ASN A 846 15.38 6.47 11.76
N ARG A 847 15.54 5.48 10.88
CA ARG A 847 14.89 5.49 9.54
C ARG A 847 13.36 5.33 9.60
N TYR A 848 12.83 4.79 10.68
CA TYR A 848 11.40 4.63 10.89
C TYR A 848 10.87 5.72 11.81
N ALA A 849 9.85 6.42 11.37
CA ALA A 849 9.18 7.40 12.19
C ALA A 849 8.51 6.73 13.40
N PRO A 850 8.82 7.11 14.65
CA PRO A 850 8.08 6.62 15.81
C PRO A 850 6.66 7.17 15.88
N TRP A 851 6.41 8.34 15.32
CA TRP A 851 5.12 9.00 15.28
C TRP A 851 4.62 9.07 13.84
N ILE A 852 3.41 8.54 13.62
CA ILE A 852 2.73 8.58 12.33
C ILE A 852 1.26 8.96 12.54
N GLY A 853 0.65 9.55 11.52
CA GLY A 853 -0.78 9.84 11.62
C GLY A 853 -1.32 10.51 10.38
N GLY A 854 -2.57 10.90 10.49
CA GLY A 854 -3.26 11.66 9.47
C GLY A 854 -4.45 12.39 10.06
N PHE A 855 -4.94 13.35 9.32
CA PHE A 855 -6.20 14.03 9.60
C PHE A 855 -6.87 14.44 8.30
N GLY A 856 -8.17 14.61 8.35
CA GLY A 856 -8.91 14.99 7.18
C GLY A 856 -10.27 15.59 7.53
N THR A 857 -10.84 16.29 6.57
CA THR A 857 -12.14 16.92 6.69
C THR A 857 -13.00 16.61 5.48
N ASN A 858 -14.29 16.42 5.71
CA ASN A 858 -15.30 16.26 4.67
C ASN A 858 -16.43 17.27 4.95
N PHE A 859 -16.59 18.20 4.03
CA PHE A 859 -17.65 19.21 4.06
C PHE A 859 -18.58 19.02 2.87
N THR A 860 -19.87 18.86 3.13
CA THR A 860 -20.89 18.74 2.09
C THR A 860 -21.96 19.81 2.25
N TRP A 861 -22.38 20.42 1.14
CA TRP A 861 -23.41 21.45 1.10
C TRP A 861 -24.15 21.43 -0.25
N LYS A 862 -25.44 21.05 -0.22
CA LYS A 862 -26.35 21.10 -1.40
C LYS A 862 -25.74 20.56 -2.70
N GLY A 863 -25.12 19.40 -2.65
CA GLY A 863 -24.46 18.75 -3.79
C GLY A 863 -22.99 19.10 -3.96
N PHE A 864 -22.47 20.14 -3.31
CA PHE A 864 -21.02 20.38 -3.21
C PHE A 864 -20.40 19.48 -2.14
N ALA A 865 -19.22 18.95 -2.43
CA ALA A 865 -18.40 18.27 -1.44
C ALA A 865 -16.94 18.72 -1.54
N ILE A 866 -16.34 18.98 -0.40
CA ILE A 866 -14.91 19.30 -0.25
C ILE A 866 -14.31 18.27 0.68
N ILE A 867 -13.27 17.57 0.22
CA ILE A 867 -12.54 16.60 1.02
C ILE A 867 -11.08 16.95 0.99
N ALA A 868 -10.48 17.05 2.16
CA ALA A 868 -9.05 17.26 2.31
C ALA A 868 -8.49 16.23 3.29
N ASP A 869 -7.49 15.45 2.85
CA ASP A 869 -6.83 14.43 3.66
C ASP A 869 -5.33 14.72 3.72
N PHE A 870 -4.77 14.55 4.92
CA PHE A 870 -3.37 14.77 5.25
C PHE A 870 -2.76 13.53 5.87
N ALA A 871 -1.48 13.29 5.59
CA ALA A 871 -0.65 12.30 6.28
C ALA A 871 0.63 12.95 6.76
N TRP A 872 1.14 12.50 7.90
CA TRP A 872 2.36 13.02 8.50
C TRP A 872 3.16 11.92 9.19
N GLN A 873 4.47 12.14 9.24
CA GLN A 873 5.42 11.33 9.99
C GLN A 873 6.41 12.24 10.71
N ASN A 874 6.79 11.90 11.94
CA ASN A 874 7.76 12.67 12.70
C ASN A 874 8.80 11.77 13.36
N GLY A 875 10.06 12.24 13.36
CA GLY A 875 11.21 11.50 13.89
C GLY A 875 11.83 10.49 12.91
N LYS A 876 11.54 10.62 11.61
CA LYS A 876 12.18 9.86 10.54
C LYS A 876 13.46 10.56 10.08
N TYR A 877 14.54 9.80 9.85
CA TYR A 877 15.79 10.28 9.29
C TYR A 877 16.22 9.40 8.12
N LEU A 878 16.86 10.01 7.13
CA LEU A 878 17.45 9.32 5.97
C LEU A 878 18.90 9.77 5.80
N LEU A 879 19.74 8.87 5.31
CA LEU A 879 21.16 9.14 5.06
C LEU A 879 21.33 9.60 3.60
N MET A 880 21.79 10.84 3.41
CA MET A 880 21.97 11.50 2.11
C MET A 880 23.23 11.00 1.39
N ASN A 881 23.22 9.74 0.99
CA ASN A 881 24.39 9.12 0.35
C ASN A 881 24.75 9.76 -1.01
N GLU A 882 23.82 10.44 -1.69
CA GLU A 882 24.11 11.15 -2.94
C GLU A 882 25.09 12.33 -2.75
N GLU A 883 25.19 12.86 -1.53
CA GLU A 883 26.11 13.95 -1.23
C GLU A 883 27.58 13.53 -1.30
N ILE A 884 27.91 12.26 -1.05
CA ILE A 884 29.27 11.73 -1.26
C ILE A 884 29.73 11.96 -2.71
N PHE A 885 28.81 12.03 -3.65
CA PHE A 885 29.09 12.26 -5.07
C PHE A 885 28.99 13.74 -5.46
N THR A 886 27.95 14.43 -5.00
CA THR A 886 27.58 15.78 -5.45
C THR A 886 27.94 16.89 -4.47
N ALA A 887 28.51 16.55 -3.32
CA ALA A 887 29.06 17.49 -2.34
C ALA A 887 30.48 17.07 -1.93
N ASN A 888 31.30 16.73 -2.93
CA ASN A 888 32.68 16.25 -2.72
C ASN A 888 33.63 16.85 -3.75
N PRO A 889 34.57 17.69 -3.32
CA PRO A 889 35.48 18.39 -4.24
C PRO A 889 36.37 17.43 -5.04
N ALA A 890 36.64 16.22 -4.55
CA ALA A 890 37.37 15.20 -5.30
C ALA A 890 36.69 14.78 -6.61
N ASN A 891 35.38 14.97 -6.71
CA ASN A 891 34.58 14.67 -7.89
C ASN A 891 34.34 15.88 -8.81
N ALA A 892 34.83 17.05 -8.41
CA ALA A 892 34.52 18.32 -9.08
C ALA A 892 35.00 18.41 -10.54
N THR A 893 36.01 17.62 -10.96
CA THR A 893 36.46 17.62 -12.35
C THR A 893 35.53 16.84 -13.30
N SER A 894 34.76 15.90 -12.75
CA SER A 894 33.98 14.95 -13.52
C SER A 894 32.49 15.12 -13.33
N TRP A 895 32.06 15.69 -12.19
CA TRP A 895 30.66 15.76 -11.81
C TRP A 895 30.25 17.13 -11.30
N ASN A 896 29.03 17.55 -11.60
CA ASN A 896 28.44 18.74 -11.01
C ASN A 896 28.34 18.63 -9.50
N GLN A 897 28.34 19.75 -8.82
CA GLN A 897 28.30 19.84 -7.37
C GLN A 897 27.10 20.67 -6.91
N GLN A 898 26.64 20.41 -5.68
CA GLN A 898 25.58 21.19 -5.05
C GLN A 898 26.06 22.61 -4.76
N THR A 899 25.14 23.59 -4.84
CA THR A 899 25.43 25.01 -4.58
C THR A 899 26.01 25.27 -3.20
N LYS A 900 25.70 24.46 -2.19
CA LYS A 900 26.29 24.56 -0.85
C LYS A 900 27.84 24.47 -0.87
N MET A 901 28.41 23.80 -1.88
CA MET A 901 29.86 23.66 -2.03
C MET A 901 30.58 25.00 -2.31
N LEU A 902 29.88 26.08 -2.65
CA LEU A 902 30.44 27.41 -2.71
C LEU A 902 30.89 27.95 -1.34
N ASN A 903 30.47 27.29 -0.25
CA ASN A 903 30.95 27.58 1.11
C ASN A 903 32.12 26.69 1.55
N ILE A 904 32.78 26.00 0.61
CA ILE A 904 33.95 25.17 0.89
C ILE A 904 35.04 25.99 1.61
N TRP A 905 35.73 25.37 2.57
CA TRP A 905 36.83 26.05 3.23
C TRP A 905 37.97 26.35 2.24
N THR A 906 38.42 27.58 2.20
CA THR A 906 39.48 28.09 1.30
C THR A 906 40.57 28.87 2.01
N THR A 907 40.29 29.45 3.16
CA THR A 907 41.21 30.34 3.87
C THR A 907 41.19 30.13 5.38
N PRO A 908 42.35 30.20 6.06
CA PRO A 908 42.42 30.13 7.52
C PRO A 908 41.52 31.16 8.21
N GLY A 909 40.76 30.67 9.20
CA GLY A 909 39.77 31.47 9.94
C GLY A 909 38.34 31.38 9.39
N GLN A 910 38.13 30.77 8.22
CA GLN A 910 36.79 30.56 7.66
C GLN A 910 36.00 29.51 8.47
N ILE A 911 34.82 29.85 8.91
CA ILE A 911 33.89 28.94 9.59
C ILE A 911 32.91 28.36 8.56
N THR A 912 32.98 27.05 8.35
CA THR A 912 32.17 26.29 7.43
C THR A 912 32.10 24.84 7.86
N ASP A 913 31.05 24.13 7.41
CA ASP A 913 30.86 22.69 7.63
C ASP A 913 31.47 21.86 6.49
N ILE A 914 31.99 22.49 5.44
CA ILE A 914 32.53 21.83 4.26
C ILE A 914 34.04 21.92 4.29
N PRO A 915 34.76 20.77 4.37
CA PRO A 915 36.22 20.72 4.41
C PRO A 915 36.88 21.33 3.19
N GLY A 916 38.15 21.73 3.33
CA GLY A 916 38.94 22.20 2.20
C GLY A 916 39.10 21.17 1.08
N ALA A 917 39.33 21.63 -0.14
CA ALA A 917 39.36 20.78 -1.34
C ALA A 917 40.48 19.72 -1.31
N GLN A 918 41.50 19.89 -0.47
CA GLN A 918 42.58 18.92 -0.25
C GLN A 918 42.10 17.69 0.54
N TYR A 919 40.93 17.74 1.17
CA TYR A 919 40.39 16.64 1.96
C TYR A 919 39.21 15.98 1.20
N SER A 920 39.33 14.70 0.95
CA SER A 920 38.22 13.90 0.39
C SER A 920 37.46 13.21 1.53
N VAL A 921 36.22 13.60 1.76
CA VAL A 921 35.36 12.98 2.76
C VAL A 921 34.43 11.98 2.08
N THR A 922 34.72 10.71 2.23
CA THR A 922 33.97 9.58 1.64
C THR A 922 33.24 8.76 2.70
N GLN A 923 33.38 9.13 3.97
CA GLN A 923 32.78 8.41 5.09
C GLN A 923 31.27 8.71 5.16
N LEU A 924 30.50 7.65 5.40
CA LEU A 924 29.10 7.79 5.81
C LEU A 924 29.06 8.17 7.28
N ASP A 925 28.99 9.45 7.60
CA ASP A 925 28.95 9.96 8.96
C ASP A 925 27.59 10.68 9.26
N ASP A 926 27.39 11.11 10.48
CA ASP A 926 26.09 11.63 10.95
C ASP A 926 25.73 13.01 10.36
N HIS A 927 26.66 13.73 9.70
CA HIS A 927 26.32 14.98 9.01
C HIS A 927 25.45 14.74 7.76
N LEU A 928 25.49 13.52 7.21
CA LEU A 928 24.66 13.09 6.09
C LEU A 928 23.24 12.69 6.53
N LEU A 929 22.94 12.63 7.84
CA LEU A 929 21.62 12.31 8.34
C LEU A 929 20.70 13.52 8.24
N ASP A 930 19.75 13.45 7.32
CA ASP A 930 18.75 14.49 7.13
C ASP A 930 17.40 14.11 7.75
N ASN A 931 16.70 15.10 8.28
CA ASN A 931 15.40 14.92 8.92
C ASN A 931 14.29 14.79 7.85
N ALA A 932 13.81 13.58 7.66
CA ALA A 932 12.75 13.25 6.71
C ALA A 932 11.34 13.25 7.34
N SER A 933 11.14 13.98 8.43
CA SER A 933 9.80 14.24 8.95
C SER A 933 9.01 15.10 7.98
N PHE A 934 7.72 14.84 7.83
CA PHE A 934 6.88 15.59 6.90
C PHE A 934 5.41 15.68 7.31
N LEU A 935 4.74 16.70 6.81
CA LEU A 935 3.29 16.82 6.69
C LEU A 935 2.93 17.02 5.22
N ARG A 936 2.09 16.16 4.66
CA ARG A 936 1.68 16.20 3.25
C ARG A 936 0.18 16.23 3.10
N MET A 937 -0.32 17.15 2.29
CA MET A 937 -1.70 17.08 1.80
C MET A 937 -1.79 15.98 0.74
N LYS A 938 -2.33 14.81 1.12
CA LYS A 938 -2.45 13.65 0.24
C LYS A 938 -3.51 13.83 -0.82
N THR A 939 -4.67 14.39 -0.45
CA THR A 939 -5.80 14.59 -1.37
C THR A 939 -6.54 15.85 -1.02
N LEU A 940 -6.86 16.65 -2.03
CA LEU A 940 -7.88 17.69 -2.01
C LEU A 940 -8.86 17.39 -3.15
N SER A 941 -10.11 17.12 -2.83
CA SER A 941 -11.17 16.82 -3.80
C SER A 941 -12.29 17.83 -3.69
N LEU A 942 -12.66 18.42 -4.81
CA LEU A 942 -13.80 19.29 -4.97
C LEU A 942 -14.81 18.59 -5.89
N GLN A 943 -16.05 18.44 -5.47
CA GLN A 943 -17.08 17.72 -6.23
C GLN A 943 -18.35 18.50 -6.25
N TYR A 944 -19.11 18.33 -7.34
CA TYR A 944 -20.46 18.85 -7.44
C TYR A 944 -21.37 17.82 -8.11
N ASP A 945 -22.38 17.36 -7.37
CA ASP A 945 -23.48 16.55 -7.87
C ASP A 945 -24.59 17.44 -8.38
N LEU A 946 -24.91 17.33 -9.67
CA LEU A 946 -25.96 18.14 -10.28
C LEU A 946 -27.33 17.77 -9.70
N PRO A 947 -28.18 18.76 -9.34
CA PRO A 947 -29.51 18.52 -8.81
C PRO A 947 -30.36 17.70 -9.77
N LYS A 948 -31.05 16.67 -9.28
CA LYS A 948 -31.92 15.80 -10.10
C LYS A 948 -32.97 16.56 -10.93
N LYS A 949 -33.46 17.69 -10.42
CA LYS A 949 -34.38 18.57 -11.17
C LYS A 949 -33.79 19.11 -12.47
N TRP A 950 -32.48 19.30 -12.56
CA TRP A 950 -31.81 19.76 -13.79
C TRP A 950 -31.61 18.61 -14.78
N LEU A 951 -31.53 17.37 -14.27
CA LEU A 951 -31.37 16.16 -15.07
C LEU A 951 -32.72 15.58 -15.53
N ALA A 952 -33.84 15.96 -14.90
CA ALA A 952 -35.17 15.46 -15.23
C ALA A 952 -35.56 15.56 -16.73
N PRO A 953 -35.15 16.60 -17.49
CA PRO A 953 -35.39 16.64 -18.93
C PRO A 953 -34.60 15.60 -19.72
N LEU A 954 -33.49 15.12 -19.15
CA LEU A 954 -32.56 14.13 -19.75
C LEU A 954 -33.03 12.74 -19.33
N ARG A 955 -34.08 12.24 -19.91
CA ARG A 955 -34.87 11.04 -19.54
C ARG A 955 -34.04 9.80 -19.12
N TYR A 956 -32.79 9.67 -19.60
CA TYR A 956 -31.97 8.50 -19.38
C TYR A 956 -30.84 8.77 -18.36
N ILE A 957 -30.59 10.03 -17.98
CA ILE A 957 -29.51 10.39 -17.04
C ILE A 957 -30.11 10.57 -15.65
N LYS A 958 -29.72 9.68 -14.72
CA LYS A 958 -30.20 9.69 -13.33
C LYS A 958 -29.28 10.50 -12.42
N GLY A 959 -27.99 10.62 -12.78
CA GLY A 959 -26.99 11.35 -12.02
C GLY A 959 -25.89 11.91 -12.92
N PHE A 960 -25.40 13.11 -12.58
CA PHE A 960 -24.24 13.72 -13.22
C PHE A 960 -23.42 14.43 -12.16
N LYS A 961 -22.14 14.03 -12.05
CA LYS A 961 -21.17 14.57 -11.11
C LYS A 961 -19.95 15.10 -11.86
N VAL A 962 -19.43 16.26 -11.45
CA VAL A 962 -18.15 16.77 -11.89
C VAL A 962 -17.23 16.91 -10.68
N PHE A 963 -15.93 16.69 -10.88
CA PHE A 963 -14.98 16.77 -9.79
C PHE A 963 -13.58 17.18 -10.26
N GLY A 964 -12.86 17.82 -9.35
CA GLY A 964 -11.44 18.12 -9.47
C GLY A 964 -10.71 17.55 -8.27
N ILE A 965 -9.55 16.93 -8.50
CA ILE A 965 -8.74 16.31 -7.47
C ILE A 965 -7.30 16.79 -7.60
N ALA A 966 -6.72 17.28 -6.51
CA ALA A 966 -5.28 17.52 -6.39
C ALA A 966 -4.68 16.52 -5.41
N ARG A 967 -3.56 15.89 -5.79
CA ARG A 967 -2.83 14.94 -4.94
C ARG A 967 -1.43 15.45 -4.65
N ASN A 968 -0.93 15.14 -3.44
CA ASN A 968 0.37 15.58 -2.96
C ASN A 968 0.60 17.09 -3.21
N LEU A 969 -0.45 17.90 -3.01
CA LEU A 969 -0.50 19.30 -3.43
C LEU A 969 0.66 20.10 -2.84
N PHE A 970 0.98 19.85 -1.57
CA PHE A 970 2.18 20.39 -0.93
C PHE A 970 2.70 19.44 0.15
N THR A 971 3.99 19.59 0.45
CA THR A 971 4.68 18.89 1.54
C THR A 971 5.45 19.91 2.37
N ILE A 972 5.23 19.88 3.67
CA ILE A 972 6.01 20.65 4.64
C ILE A 972 7.05 19.70 5.22
N THR A 973 8.33 19.97 4.99
CA THR A 973 9.45 19.16 5.42
C THR A 973 10.73 19.99 5.45
N SER A 974 11.69 19.60 6.26
CA SER A 974 13.06 20.13 6.23
C SER A 974 14.00 19.26 5.38
N PHE A 975 13.50 18.16 4.83
CA PHE A 975 14.30 17.22 4.06
C PHE A 975 14.81 17.84 2.77
N SER A 976 16.11 17.75 2.53
CA SER A 976 16.80 18.36 1.38
C SER A 976 16.74 17.53 0.09
N GLY A 977 16.38 16.23 0.19
CA GLY A 977 16.25 15.34 -0.96
C GLY A 977 14.93 15.50 -1.71
N TYR A 978 14.70 14.64 -2.71
CA TYR A 978 13.50 14.68 -3.56
C TYR A 978 12.18 14.38 -2.83
N ASP A 979 12.21 13.44 -1.89
CA ASP A 979 11.00 13.04 -1.16
C ASP A 979 11.35 12.42 0.20
N PRO A 980 10.72 12.87 1.30
CA PRO A 980 10.94 12.32 2.64
C PRO A 980 10.24 10.98 2.88
N GLU A 981 9.31 10.56 2.01
CA GLU A 981 8.40 9.44 2.23
C GLU A 981 9.02 8.05 1.98
N PRO A 982 9.98 7.83 1.04
CA PRO A 982 10.45 6.50 0.68
C PRO A 982 10.88 5.64 1.88
N ASP A 983 10.63 4.32 1.75
CA ASP A 983 11.06 3.31 2.71
C ASP A 983 12.49 2.84 2.45
N ILE A 984 13.44 3.74 2.63
CA ILE A 984 14.87 3.51 2.44
C ILE A 984 15.65 4.00 3.66
N ASN A 985 16.90 3.58 3.78
CA ASN A 985 17.84 4.15 4.75
C ASN A 985 18.84 5.09 4.08
N LEU A 986 19.22 4.79 2.82
CA LEU A 986 20.18 5.53 2.00
C LEU A 986 19.45 6.19 0.83
N VAL A 987 19.55 7.50 0.69
CA VAL A 987 19.04 8.24 -0.47
C VAL A 987 20.02 8.05 -1.63
N ARG A 988 19.51 7.60 -2.78
CA ARG A 988 20.34 7.20 -3.93
C ARG A 988 19.74 7.69 -5.25
N PHE A 989 19.54 8.99 -5.38
CA PHE A 989 18.94 9.58 -6.59
C PHE A 989 17.59 8.92 -6.93
N ASN A 990 16.73 8.87 -5.95
CA ASN A 990 15.42 8.23 -6.06
C ASN A 990 14.51 9.01 -7.01
N TYR A 991 13.60 8.31 -7.66
CA TYR A 991 12.56 8.90 -8.48
C TYR A 991 11.68 9.85 -7.62
N PRO A 992 11.50 11.12 -8.00
CA PRO A 992 10.69 12.06 -7.24
C PRO A 992 9.23 11.60 -7.18
N ASN A 993 8.56 11.85 -6.07
CA ASN A 993 7.11 11.63 -5.98
C ASN A 993 6.38 12.65 -6.88
N THR A 994 5.10 12.38 -7.21
CA THR A 994 4.34 13.22 -8.12
C THR A 994 3.28 14.04 -7.39
N ARG A 995 3.16 15.31 -7.78
CA ARG A 995 1.98 16.15 -7.57
C ARG A 995 1.06 15.94 -8.77
N GLN A 996 -0.21 15.68 -8.53
CA GLN A 996 -1.14 15.33 -9.59
C GLN A 996 -2.39 16.21 -9.51
N PHE A 997 -2.85 16.70 -10.66
CA PHE A 997 -4.11 17.41 -10.83
C PHE A 997 -4.99 16.64 -11.79
N VAL A 998 -6.21 16.36 -11.39
CA VAL A 998 -7.17 15.55 -12.16
C VAL A 998 -8.50 16.26 -12.24
N LEU A 999 -9.10 16.25 -13.41
CA LEU A 999 -10.49 16.66 -13.65
C LEU A 999 -11.28 15.46 -14.19
N GLY A 1000 -12.53 15.34 -13.78
CA GLY A 1000 -13.35 14.23 -14.22
C GLY A 1000 -14.85 14.49 -14.12
N ALA A 1001 -15.57 13.60 -14.78
CA ALA A 1001 -17.03 13.57 -14.74
C ALA A 1001 -17.53 12.13 -14.61
N GLU A 1002 -18.67 11.97 -13.97
CA GLU A 1002 -19.37 10.68 -13.82
C GLU A 1002 -20.82 10.87 -14.23
N VAL A 1003 -21.33 9.97 -15.09
CA VAL A 1003 -22.71 9.93 -15.57
C VAL A 1003 -23.32 8.62 -15.14
N THR A 1004 -24.49 8.69 -14.52
CA THR A 1004 -25.29 7.52 -14.12
C THR A 1004 -26.56 7.48 -14.93
N PHE A 1005 -26.88 6.32 -15.51
CA PHE A 1005 -28.03 6.05 -16.38
C PHE A 1005 -29.08 5.18 -15.68
#